data_3491188b02c893affcf64571efb2467d
#
_entry.id   3491188b02c893affcf64571efb2467d
#
_cell.length_a   1.000
_cell.length_b   1.000
_cell.length_c   1.000
_cell.angle_alpha   90.00
_cell.angle_beta   90.00
_cell.angle_gamma   90.00
#
_symmetry.space_group_name_H-M   'P 1'
#
loop_
_entity.id
_entity.type
_entity.pdbx_description
1 polymer ?
#
loop_
_entity_poly.entity_id
_entity_poly.type
_entity_poly.pdbx_seq_one_letter_code
_entity_poly.pdbx_strand_id
1 'polypeptide(L)'
;MKRASKIYTALVMVFLFAPIAILLLFSFNESKSLSVFSGFSFKWYMELFRDGDTLESVKNTLILACSASAIATVMGTAASVGINKLRNKYVRASFDTVTNIPMTNPDIITGISLMLMFVFIGTRLGRSASLSFWTLLISHVTFCLPYVILQVLPKLRQMDPSLPEAAMDLGCTPLQAFFKAVLPEIMPGIVTGMIMAFTMSLDDFVISYFTQGSGFQTLPIRIYSMTKKTVTPKMYALATIIFFVILTLLLISNLSDEDTKSKRRQDAERARKVRRFLVPAAGTVILALMVVLIITSSGRTLTLNVYNWGEYISDGSEGSLDTIAAFEEWYEETYGTPVKVNYDTFSSNEDMYAKVSSGAVSYDLIIPSDYMIARMKAEGMLLPLNYSNIPNYQYIGEDFRGLYYDPDNQYTVPYTYGVIGVIYNANVVDEADIGGWDLMWNEKYAGNILTFFNSRDSFGTAMYKLGLDVNTTDRAVWDRAAEELLAQNPMLKGRVMDEIYNMMASGEAAVSAYYAGDYFTMVDNQADTVDLQFYYPERTNYFVDAMCIPTCCQNQELAEIFINFMLSREAAIANAEYIWYASPNSQVFEDEEYMDDMGEDAMAILYPEMESFREAYNTYAYRNLDPDTLAYINALWEEIKIG
;
A
#
# COMPACT_ATOMS: atom_id res chain seq x y z
N MET A 1 -37.07 26.80 -17.17
CA MET A 1 -36.63 26.00 -16.04
C MET A 1 -36.24 24.54 -16.37
N LYS A 2 -37.09 23.71 -17.01
CA LYS A 2 -36.76 22.28 -17.28
C LYS A 2 -35.52 22.06 -18.20
N ARG A 3 -35.21 22.95 -19.17
CA ARG A 3 -34.01 22.82 -20.02
C ARG A 3 -32.73 23.23 -19.29
N ALA A 4 -32.76 24.31 -18.50
CA ALA A 4 -31.62 24.75 -17.70
C ALA A 4 -31.24 23.70 -16.63
N SER A 5 -32.25 23.10 -15.97
CA SER A 5 -32.02 21.99 -15.01
C SER A 5 -31.37 20.77 -15.67
N LYS A 6 -31.80 20.39 -16.89
CA LYS A 6 -31.17 19.27 -17.62
C LYS A 6 -29.73 19.57 -18.05
N ILE A 7 -29.45 20.80 -18.49
CA ILE A 7 -28.09 21.21 -18.84
C ILE A 7 -27.20 21.20 -17.60
N TYR A 8 -27.66 21.77 -16.49
CA TYR A 8 -26.92 21.75 -15.22
C TYR A 8 -26.63 20.32 -14.74
N THR A 9 -27.65 19.44 -14.75
CA THR A 9 -27.44 18.02 -14.38
C THR A 9 -26.43 17.35 -15.34
N ALA A 10 -26.50 17.60 -16.62
CA ALA A 10 -25.54 17.05 -17.59
C ALA A 10 -24.11 17.55 -17.34
N LEU A 11 -23.92 18.83 -17.04
CA LEU A 11 -22.62 19.41 -16.71
C LEU A 11 -22.04 18.79 -15.44
N VAL A 12 -22.88 18.64 -14.39
CA VAL A 12 -22.45 17.96 -13.13
C VAL A 12 -22.04 16.52 -13.41
N MET A 13 -22.83 15.79 -14.22
CA MET A 13 -22.49 14.41 -14.59
C MET A 13 -21.19 14.33 -15.39
N VAL A 14 -20.99 15.21 -16.38
CA VAL A 14 -19.73 15.28 -17.13
C VAL A 14 -18.56 15.56 -16.19
N PHE A 15 -18.69 16.54 -15.31
CA PHE A 15 -17.65 16.88 -14.33
C PHE A 15 -17.27 15.69 -13.42
N LEU A 16 -18.28 14.95 -12.93
CA LEU A 16 -18.06 13.79 -12.04
C LEU A 16 -17.44 12.60 -12.77
N PHE A 17 -17.83 12.37 -14.03
CA PHE A 17 -17.37 11.19 -14.77
C PHE A 17 -16.18 11.46 -15.70
N ALA A 18 -15.80 12.72 -15.93
CA ALA A 18 -14.66 13.06 -16.80
C ALA A 18 -13.34 12.41 -16.35
N PRO A 19 -12.94 12.44 -15.06
CA PRO A 19 -11.73 11.77 -14.63
C PRO A 19 -11.74 10.26 -14.90
N ILE A 20 -12.90 9.61 -14.69
CA ILE A 20 -13.06 8.18 -14.95
C ILE A 20 -12.97 7.90 -16.46
N ALA A 21 -13.58 8.76 -17.29
CA ALA A 21 -13.52 8.62 -18.75
C ALA A 21 -12.08 8.79 -19.28
N ILE A 22 -11.32 9.71 -18.70
CA ILE A 22 -9.89 9.89 -19.02
C ILE A 22 -9.09 8.65 -18.63
N LEU A 23 -9.27 8.14 -17.42
CA LEU A 23 -8.62 6.91 -16.95
C LEU A 23 -8.94 5.74 -17.88
N LEU A 24 -10.22 5.56 -18.27
CA LEU A 24 -10.64 4.53 -19.23
C LEU A 24 -9.95 4.70 -20.59
N LEU A 25 -9.79 5.94 -21.07
CA LEU A 25 -9.12 6.22 -22.33
C LEU A 25 -7.63 5.87 -22.26
N PHE A 26 -6.94 6.32 -21.22
CA PHE A 26 -5.50 6.11 -21.04
C PHE A 26 -5.15 4.65 -20.66
N SER A 27 -6.10 3.84 -20.21
CA SER A 27 -5.87 2.40 -20.03
C SER A 27 -5.56 1.65 -21.34
N PHE A 28 -5.86 2.26 -22.48
CA PHE A 28 -5.54 1.75 -23.82
C PHE A 28 -4.36 2.48 -24.46
N ASN A 29 -3.68 3.39 -23.75
CA ASN A 29 -2.54 4.11 -24.31
C ASN A 29 -1.38 3.14 -24.58
N GLU A 30 -0.68 3.29 -25.71
CA GLU A 30 0.46 2.45 -26.07
C GLU A 30 1.70 2.79 -25.23
N SER A 31 1.94 4.07 -24.97
CA SER A 31 3.07 4.54 -24.16
C SER A 31 2.75 4.59 -22.67
N LYS A 32 3.81 4.69 -21.82
CA LYS A 32 3.70 4.92 -20.38
C LYS A 32 3.21 6.34 -20.04
N SER A 33 3.21 7.27 -20.99
CA SER A 33 2.84 8.66 -20.75
C SER A 33 1.42 8.80 -20.24
N LEU A 34 1.25 9.58 -19.17
CA LEU A 34 -0.04 9.90 -18.56
C LEU A 34 -0.67 11.18 -19.15
N SER A 35 0.07 11.92 -19.96
CA SER A 35 -0.34 13.21 -20.52
C SER A 35 -0.56 13.18 -22.02
N VAL A 36 0.09 12.25 -22.75
CA VAL A 36 0.03 12.15 -24.21
C VAL A 36 -0.53 10.80 -24.62
N PHE A 37 -1.62 10.81 -25.39
CA PHE A 37 -2.16 9.58 -25.98
C PHE A 37 -1.41 9.28 -27.29
N SER A 38 -0.55 8.25 -27.29
CA SER A 38 0.33 7.90 -28.42
C SER A 38 -0.26 6.87 -29.39
N GLY A 39 -1.22 6.04 -28.93
CA GLY A 39 -1.83 5.00 -29.75
C GLY A 39 -2.75 4.10 -28.94
N PHE A 40 -3.52 3.25 -29.62
CA PHE A 40 -4.43 2.30 -28.99
C PHE A 40 -3.78 0.92 -28.88
N SER A 41 -3.64 0.38 -27.65
CA SER A 41 -3.04 -0.92 -27.39
C SER A 41 -3.76 -1.65 -26.25
N PHE A 42 -3.70 -2.99 -26.27
CA PHE A 42 -4.10 -3.86 -25.15
C PHE A 42 -2.92 -4.37 -24.33
N LYS A 43 -1.71 -3.81 -24.54
CA LYS A 43 -0.47 -4.25 -23.89
C LYS A 43 -0.65 -4.37 -22.37
N TRP A 44 -1.15 -3.32 -21.73
CA TRP A 44 -1.31 -3.22 -20.27
C TRP A 44 -2.32 -4.22 -19.68
N TYR A 45 -3.34 -4.60 -20.44
CA TYR A 45 -4.26 -5.67 -20.03
C TYR A 45 -3.58 -7.04 -20.09
N MET A 46 -2.72 -7.28 -21.08
CA MET A 46 -1.96 -8.54 -21.17
C MET A 46 -0.92 -8.64 -20.05
N GLU A 47 -0.22 -7.56 -19.73
CA GLU A 47 0.70 -7.49 -18.59
C GLU A 47 -0.02 -7.69 -17.27
N LEU A 48 -1.18 -7.06 -17.07
CA LEU A 48 -1.98 -7.22 -15.86
C LEU A 48 -2.37 -8.69 -15.62
N PHE A 49 -2.73 -9.41 -16.66
CA PHE A 49 -3.08 -10.84 -16.54
C PHE A 49 -1.87 -11.78 -16.36
N ARG A 50 -0.66 -11.26 -16.54
CA ARG A 50 0.59 -11.99 -16.24
C ARG A 50 1.13 -11.67 -14.86
N ASP A 51 0.70 -10.57 -14.25
CA ASP A 51 1.11 -10.16 -12.91
C ASP A 51 0.44 -11.05 -11.85
N GLY A 52 1.20 -12.04 -11.38
CA GLY A 52 0.75 -13.02 -10.39
C GLY A 52 0.31 -12.39 -9.08
N ASP A 53 1.04 -11.42 -8.58
CA ASP A 53 0.79 -10.73 -7.31
C ASP A 53 -0.51 -9.91 -7.36
N THR A 54 -0.72 -9.19 -8.46
CA THR A 54 -1.98 -8.45 -8.65
C THR A 54 -3.17 -9.40 -8.74
N LEU A 55 -3.04 -10.52 -9.46
CA LEU A 55 -4.10 -11.53 -9.53
C LEU A 55 -4.36 -12.20 -8.18
N GLU A 56 -3.32 -12.46 -7.38
CA GLU A 56 -3.47 -12.97 -6.02
C GLU A 56 -4.17 -11.97 -5.11
N SER A 57 -3.82 -10.69 -5.19
CA SER A 57 -4.48 -9.60 -4.45
C SER A 57 -5.96 -9.45 -4.83
N VAL A 58 -6.31 -9.60 -6.12
CA VAL A 58 -7.71 -9.65 -6.59
C VAL A 58 -8.45 -10.83 -5.97
N LYS A 59 -7.86 -12.03 -6.01
CA LYS A 59 -8.41 -13.24 -5.40
C LYS A 59 -8.63 -13.05 -3.89
N ASN A 60 -7.63 -12.55 -3.18
CA ASN A 60 -7.68 -12.30 -1.74
C ASN A 60 -8.81 -11.33 -1.37
N THR A 61 -8.94 -10.23 -2.10
CA THR A 61 -10.00 -9.24 -1.89
C THR A 61 -11.38 -9.83 -2.14
N LEU A 62 -11.55 -10.63 -3.19
CA LEU A 62 -12.83 -11.29 -3.47
C LEU A 62 -13.21 -12.29 -2.38
N ILE A 63 -12.26 -13.08 -1.90
CA ILE A 63 -12.47 -14.04 -0.79
C ILE A 63 -12.91 -13.28 0.46
N LEU A 64 -12.19 -12.21 0.81
CA LEU A 64 -12.49 -11.37 1.96
C LEU A 64 -13.87 -10.72 1.86
N ALA A 65 -14.15 -10.05 0.74
CA ALA A 65 -15.41 -9.34 0.52
C ALA A 65 -16.62 -10.29 0.50
N CYS A 66 -16.50 -11.45 -0.16
CA CYS A 66 -17.55 -12.48 -0.15
C CYS A 66 -17.78 -13.03 1.25
N SER A 67 -16.73 -13.35 1.98
CA SER A 67 -16.82 -13.91 3.34
C SER A 67 -17.38 -12.90 4.33
N ALA A 68 -16.85 -11.68 4.31
CA ALA A 68 -17.31 -10.62 5.20
C ALA A 68 -18.77 -10.22 4.95
N SER A 69 -19.16 -10.04 3.67
CA SER A 69 -20.53 -9.71 3.31
C SER A 69 -21.52 -10.80 3.67
N ALA A 70 -21.17 -12.08 3.46
CA ALA A 70 -22.02 -13.21 3.85
C ALA A 70 -22.26 -13.26 5.37
N ILE A 71 -21.18 -13.19 6.16
CA ILE A 71 -21.25 -13.21 7.63
C ILE A 71 -22.00 -11.96 8.16
N ALA A 72 -21.64 -10.76 7.66
CA ALA A 72 -22.30 -9.52 8.05
C ALA A 72 -23.79 -9.52 7.71
N THR A 73 -24.18 -10.12 6.56
CA THR A 73 -25.59 -10.23 6.17
C THR A 73 -26.39 -11.11 7.13
N VAL A 74 -25.86 -12.26 7.51
CA VAL A 74 -26.52 -13.15 8.47
C VAL A 74 -26.63 -12.47 9.84
N MET A 75 -25.53 -11.91 10.35
CA MET A 75 -25.48 -11.24 11.64
C MET A 75 -26.35 -9.97 11.67
N GLY A 76 -26.25 -9.14 10.64
CA GLY A 76 -27.02 -7.89 10.51
C GLY A 76 -28.51 -8.12 10.36
N THR A 77 -28.91 -9.16 9.63
CA THR A 77 -30.32 -9.56 9.54
C THR A 77 -30.84 -10.04 10.91
N ALA A 78 -30.09 -10.87 11.60
CA ALA A 78 -30.44 -11.34 12.95
C ALA A 78 -30.52 -10.17 13.95
N ALA A 79 -29.55 -9.26 13.92
CA ALA A 79 -29.54 -8.05 14.74
C ALA A 79 -30.76 -7.15 14.45
N SER A 80 -31.08 -6.93 13.16
CA SER A 80 -32.25 -6.15 12.73
C SER A 80 -33.57 -6.74 13.26
N VAL A 81 -33.72 -8.07 13.20
CA VAL A 81 -34.89 -8.77 13.76
C VAL A 81 -34.96 -8.58 15.29
N GLY A 82 -33.81 -8.69 15.97
CA GLY A 82 -33.71 -8.46 17.42
C GLY A 82 -34.10 -7.03 17.80
N ILE A 83 -33.49 -6.02 17.15
CA ILE A 83 -33.76 -4.59 17.38
C ILE A 83 -35.22 -4.27 17.12
N ASN A 84 -35.84 -4.82 16.08
CA ASN A 84 -37.23 -4.57 15.74
C ASN A 84 -38.21 -5.11 16.80
N LYS A 85 -37.83 -6.18 17.52
CA LYS A 85 -38.63 -6.79 18.59
C LYS A 85 -38.50 -6.09 19.95
N LEU A 86 -37.55 -5.16 20.13
CA LEU A 86 -37.36 -4.43 21.37
C LEU A 86 -38.58 -3.53 21.67
N ARG A 87 -39.22 -3.77 22.81
CA ARG A 87 -40.41 -2.99 23.28
C ARG A 87 -39.99 -1.66 23.92
N ASN A 88 -38.85 -1.60 24.59
CA ASN A 88 -38.37 -0.40 25.25
C ASN A 88 -37.78 0.58 24.25
N LYS A 89 -38.43 1.74 24.09
CA LYS A 89 -38.02 2.79 23.14
C LYS A 89 -36.60 3.35 23.39
N TYR A 90 -36.16 3.42 24.65
CA TYR A 90 -34.85 3.93 25.02
C TYR A 90 -33.76 2.93 24.64
N VAL A 91 -33.96 1.64 24.97
CA VAL A 91 -33.03 0.58 24.58
C VAL A 91 -32.92 0.49 23.05
N ARG A 92 -34.05 0.58 22.34
CA ARG A 92 -34.07 0.60 20.88
C ARG A 92 -33.30 1.79 20.29
N ALA A 93 -33.56 3.01 20.84
CA ALA A 93 -32.82 4.21 20.40
C ALA A 93 -31.30 4.09 20.65
N SER A 94 -30.92 3.49 21.81
CA SER A 94 -29.49 3.23 22.08
C SER A 94 -28.88 2.28 21.05
N PHE A 95 -29.56 1.20 20.69
CA PHE A 95 -29.05 0.30 19.63
C PHE A 95 -29.00 0.99 18.26
N ASP A 96 -30.02 1.77 17.88
CA ASP A 96 -30.00 2.55 16.64
C ASP A 96 -28.81 3.54 16.62
N THR A 97 -28.49 4.18 17.77
CA THR A 97 -27.32 5.10 17.86
C THR A 97 -26.01 4.35 17.82
N VAL A 98 -25.83 3.28 18.60
CA VAL A 98 -24.60 2.49 18.64
C VAL A 98 -24.28 1.87 17.26
N THR A 99 -25.30 1.43 16.54
CA THR A 99 -25.13 0.89 15.18
C THR A 99 -24.54 1.93 14.20
N ASN A 100 -24.82 3.23 14.42
CA ASN A 100 -24.34 4.29 13.54
C ASN A 100 -22.94 4.81 13.93
N ILE A 101 -22.43 4.53 15.13
CA ILE A 101 -21.10 4.99 15.57
C ILE A 101 -19.98 4.60 14.60
N PRO A 102 -19.86 3.32 14.15
CA PRO A 102 -18.78 2.94 13.23
C PRO A 102 -18.81 3.68 11.90
N MET A 103 -19.97 4.14 11.45
CA MET A 103 -20.13 4.88 10.19
C MET A 103 -19.72 6.36 10.29
N THR A 104 -19.71 6.92 11.49
CA THR A 104 -19.36 8.33 11.73
C THR A 104 -17.95 8.48 12.25
N ASN A 105 -17.33 7.38 12.68
CA ASN A 105 -15.95 7.37 13.16
C ASN A 105 -14.99 7.30 11.94
N PRO A 106 -13.92 8.10 11.90
CA PRO A 106 -12.92 7.98 10.85
C PRO A 106 -12.35 6.55 10.75
N ASP A 107 -12.23 6.03 9.54
CA ASP A 107 -11.79 4.65 9.29
C ASP A 107 -10.39 4.37 9.87
N ILE A 108 -9.50 5.36 9.85
CA ILE A 108 -8.15 5.27 10.46
C ILE A 108 -8.26 4.96 11.96
N ILE A 109 -9.12 5.67 12.69
CA ILE A 109 -9.29 5.46 14.14
C ILE A 109 -9.86 4.06 14.39
N THR A 110 -10.82 3.64 13.57
CA THR A 110 -11.42 2.30 13.65
C THR A 110 -10.38 1.22 13.38
N GLY A 111 -9.57 1.37 12.32
CA GLY A 111 -8.51 0.43 11.95
C GLY A 111 -7.45 0.29 13.04
N ILE A 112 -6.90 1.40 13.54
CA ILE A 112 -5.92 1.40 14.64
C ILE A 112 -6.50 0.77 15.91
N SER A 113 -7.75 1.12 16.27
CA SER A 113 -8.39 0.57 17.47
C SER A 113 -8.58 -0.95 17.39
N LEU A 114 -8.97 -1.47 16.21
CA LEU A 114 -9.10 -2.90 15.98
C LEU A 114 -7.74 -3.60 16.03
N MET A 115 -6.71 -3.01 15.40
CA MET A 115 -5.34 -3.52 15.47
C MET A 115 -4.87 -3.66 16.92
N LEU A 116 -4.96 -2.57 17.71
CA LEU A 116 -4.56 -2.58 19.12
C LEU A 116 -5.34 -3.60 19.94
N MET A 117 -6.64 -3.75 19.68
CA MET A 117 -7.47 -4.77 20.33
C MET A 117 -6.97 -6.18 20.01
N PHE A 118 -6.66 -6.48 18.74
CA PHE A 118 -6.16 -7.80 18.35
C PHE A 118 -4.77 -8.08 18.92
N VAL A 119 -3.90 -7.09 18.95
CA VAL A 119 -2.57 -7.20 19.60
C VAL A 119 -2.73 -7.49 21.10
N PHE A 120 -3.57 -6.73 21.78
CA PHE A 120 -3.84 -6.95 23.21
C PHE A 120 -4.36 -8.36 23.49
N ILE A 121 -5.33 -8.84 22.69
CA ILE A 121 -5.89 -10.19 22.85
C ILE A 121 -4.83 -11.24 22.49
N GLY A 122 -4.08 -11.06 21.40
CA GLY A 122 -3.04 -12.00 20.96
C GLY A 122 -1.93 -12.17 21.99
N THR A 123 -1.44 -11.07 22.54
CA THR A 123 -0.42 -11.08 23.61
C THR A 123 -0.90 -11.82 24.85
N ARG A 124 -2.19 -11.63 25.24
CA ARG A 124 -2.79 -12.36 26.38
C ARG A 124 -2.94 -13.86 26.11
N LEU A 125 -3.08 -14.26 24.85
CA LEU A 125 -3.16 -15.66 24.42
C LEU A 125 -1.78 -16.27 24.11
N GLY A 126 -0.69 -15.54 24.34
CA GLY A 126 0.69 -15.99 24.09
C GLY A 126 1.03 -16.18 22.62
N ARG A 127 0.39 -15.43 21.72
CA ARG A 127 0.67 -15.45 20.28
C ARG A 127 1.71 -14.39 19.94
N SER A 128 2.74 -14.76 19.20
CA SER A 128 3.78 -13.85 18.70
C SER A 128 3.33 -13.00 17.51
N ALA A 129 2.35 -13.47 16.72
CA ALA A 129 1.72 -12.71 15.65
C ALA A 129 0.20 -12.68 15.89
N SER A 130 -0.35 -11.49 16.07
CA SER A 130 -1.77 -11.31 16.42
C SER A 130 -2.65 -11.09 15.20
N LEU A 131 -2.10 -10.51 14.12
CA LEU A 131 -2.83 -10.22 12.88
C LEU A 131 -2.76 -11.40 11.90
N SER A 132 -3.86 -11.64 11.21
CA SER A 132 -4.05 -12.74 10.26
C SER A 132 -5.26 -12.49 9.38
N PHE A 133 -5.52 -13.37 8.41
CA PHE A 133 -6.79 -13.36 7.67
C PHE A 133 -8.04 -13.28 8.58
N TRP A 134 -8.02 -13.95 9.74
CA TRP A 134 -9.16 -13.94 10.66
C TRP A 134 -9.41 -12.59 11.32
N THR A 135 -8.36 -11.87 11.69
CA THR A 135 -8.48 -10.52 12.24
C THR A 135 -8.99 -9.54 11.19
N LEU A 136 -8.47 -9.65 9.96
CA LEU A 136 -8.93 -8.89 8.82
C LEU A 136 -10.41 -9.17 8.53
N LEU A 137 -10.82 -10.44 8.49
CA LEU A 137 -12.21 -10.83 8.28
C LEU A 137 -13.15 -10.30 9.38
N ILE A 138 -12.76 -10.39 10.65
CA ILE A 138 -13.53 -9.87 11.78
C ILE A 138 -13.69 -8.35 11.66
N SER A 139 -12.63 -7.64 11.27
CA SER A 139 -12.65 -6.19 11.06
C SER A 139 -13.64 -5.80 9.96
N HIS A 140 -13.60 -6.48 8.81
CA HIS A 140 -14.53 -6.25 7.71
C HIS A 140 -15.97 -6.59 8.06
N VAL A 141 -16.21 -7.69 8.78
CA VAL A 141 -17.55 -8.02 9.30
C VAL A 141 -18.07 -6.92 10.20
N THR A 142 -17.24 -6.43 11.15
CA THR A 142 -17.61 -5.37 12.09
C THR A 142 -17.94 -4.07 11.35
N PHE A 143 -17.16 -3.70 10.37
CA PHE A 143 -17.35 -2.52 9.53
C PHE A 143 -18.62 -2.62 8.65
N CYS A 144 -18.84 -3.79 8.03
CA CYS A 144 -19.97 -4.03 7.14
C CYS A 144 -21.32 -4.18 7.85
N LEU A 145 -21.32 -4.59 9.12
CA LEU A 145 -22.53 -4.90 9.90
C LEU A 145 -23.56 -3.76 9.96
N PRO A 146 -23.18 -2.49 10.25
CA PRO A 146 -24.10 -1.36 10.26
C PRO A 146 -24.83 -1.16 8.93
N TYR A 147 -24.13 -1.31 7.81
CA TYR A 147 -24.71 -1.13 6.47
C TYR A 147 -25.82 -2.14 6.18
N VAL A 148 -25.64 -3.40 6.61
CA VAL A 148 -26.67 -4.43 6.47
C VAL A 148 -27.89 -4.09 7.36
N ILE A 149 -27.64 -3.69 8.61
CA ILE A 149 -28.74 -3.34 9.54
C ILE A 149 -29.57 -2.18 8.97
N LEU A 150 -28.91 -1.16 8.42
CA LEU A 150 -29.59 0.00 7.83
C LEU A 150 -30.43 -0.33 6.60
N GLN A 151 -30.14 -1.41 5.89
CA GLN A 151 -30.94 -1.85 4.73
C GLN A 151 -32.08 -2.78 5.16
N VAL A 152 -31.88 -3.63 6.14
CA VAL A 152 -32.86 -4.64 6.59
C VAL A 152 -33.89 -4.07 7.57
N LEU A 153 -33.43 -3.25 8.53
CA LEU A 153 -34.33 -2.74 9.60
C LEU A 153 -35.49 -1.88 9.08
N PRO A 154 -35.32 -0.98 8.09
CA PRO A 154 -36.45 -0.25 7.50
C PRO A 154 -37.48 -1.18 6.81
N LYS A 155 -37.02 -2.27 6.18
CA LYS A 155 -37.94 -3.23 5.54
C LYS A 155 -38.76 -4.00 6.58
N LEU A 156 -38.15 -4.36 7.72
CA LEU A 156 -38.87 -4.94 8.85
C LEU A 156 -39.91 -3.97 9.45
N ARG A 157 -39.60 -2.67 9.51
CA ARG A 157 -40.50 -1.63 10.03
C ARG A 157 -41.64 -1.28 9.07
N GLN A 158 -41.44 -1.50 7.75
CA GLN A 158 -42.48 -1.27 6.72
C GLN A 158 -43.40 -2.47 6.49
N MET A 159 -42.99 -3.65 6.96
CA MET A 159 -43.78 -4.87 6.86
C MET A 159 -45.02 -4.79 7.76
N ASP A 160 -46.14 -5.37 7.33
CA ASP A 160 -47.36 -5.50 8.15
C ASP A 160 -47.04 -6.33 9.42
N PRO A 161 -47.22 -5.74 10.63
CA PRO A 161 -46.94 -6.42 11.89
C PRO A 161 -47.79 -7.70 12.13
N SER A 162 -48.95 -7.82 11.47
CA SER A 162 -49.85 -8.98 11.59
C SER A 162 -49.42 -10.18 10.76
N LEU A 163 -48.49 -10.00 9.82
CA LEU A 163 -48.07 -11.06 8.89
C LEU A 163 -47.48 -12.31 9.58
N PRO A 164 -46.60 -12.17 10.60
CA PRO A 164 -46.13 -13.34 11.36
C PRO A 164 -47.24 -14.03 12.16
N GLU A 165 -48.17 -13.25 12.73
CA GLU A 165 -49.28 -13.77 13.51
C GLU A 165 -50.27 -14.56 12.64
N ALA A 166 -50.62 -14.02 11.48
CA ALA A 166 -51.45 -14.71 10.50
C ALA A 166 -50.82 -16.04 10.02
N ALA A 167 -49.51 -16.07 9.85
CA ALA A 167 -48.82 -17.31 9.51
C ALA A 167 -48.88 -18.36 10.64
N MET A 168 -48.81 -17.91 11.90
CA MET A 168 -48.94 -18.80 13.05
C MET A 168 -50.37 -19.29 13.24
N ASP A 169 -51.37 -18.47 12.97
CA ASP A 169 -52.79 -18.86 12.98
C ASP A 169 -53.10 -19.94 11.93
N LEU A 170 -52.34 -19.95 10.83
CA LEU A 170 -52.39 -21.01 9.81
C LEU A 170 -51.56 -22.26 10.18
N GLY A 171 -51.09 -22.36 11.42
CA GLY A 171 -50.38 -23.54 11.95
C GLY A 171 -48.88 -23.54 11.78
N CYS A 172 -48.26 -22.43 11.40
CA CYS A 172 -46.81 -22.31 11.37
C CYS A 172 -46.23 -22.17 12.77
N THR A 173 -45.10 -22.82 13.05
CA THR A 173 -44.29 -22.49 14.23
C THR A 173 -43.65 -21.10 14.05
N PRO A 174 -43.19 -20.40 15.11
CA PRO A 174 -42.54 -19.09 14.99
C PRO A 174 -41.36 -19.06 14.02
N LEU A 175 -40.55 -20.11 13.97
CA LEU A 175 -39.45 -20.27 12.99
C LEU A 175 -39.98 -20.42 11.56
N GLN A 176 -41.04 -21.23 11.39
CA GLN A 176 -41.66 -21.39 10.06
C GLN A 176 -42.33 -20.09 9.59
N ALA A 177 -42.97 -19.34 10.48
CA ALA A 177 -43.54 -18.02 10.18
C ALA A 177 -42.42 -17.04 9.72
N PHE A 178 -41.28 -17.04 10.40
CA PHE A 178 -40.16 -16.24 10.00
C PHE A 178 -39.67 -16.61 8.58
N PHE A 179 -39.35 -17.87 8.32
CA PHE A 179 -38.76 -18.28 7.03
C PHE A 179 -39.77 -18.23 5.86
N LYS A 180 -41.07 -18.45 6.13
CA LYS A 180 -42.10 -18.54 5.09
C LYS A 180 -42.81 -17.21 4.81
N ALA A 181 -42.92 -16.32 5.83
CA ALA A 181 -43.65 -15.06 5.72
C ALA A 181 -42.72 -13.85 5.84
N VAL A 182 -41.95 -13.75 6.92
CA VAL A 182 -41.13 -12.55 7.20
C VAL A 182 -39.92 -12.47 6.26
N LEU A 183 -39.11 -13.52 6.17
CA LEU A 183 -37.86 -13.52 5.38
C LEU A 183 -38.09 -13.18 3.91
N PRO A 184 -39.12 -13.72 3.20
CA PRO A 184 -39.38 -13.31 1.82
C PRO A 184 -39.74 -11.84 1.65
N GLU A 185 -40.42 -11.24 2.63
CA GLU A 185 -40.83 -9.83 2.59
C GLU A 185 -39.64 -8.87 2.78
N ILE A 186 -38.69 -9.22 3.64
CA ILE A 186 -37.49 -8.42 3.90
C ILE A 186 -36.33 -8.76 2.96
N MET A 187 -36.48 -9.78 2.10
CA MET A 187 -35.42 -10.24 1.18
C MET A 187 -34.83 -9.11 0.33
N PRO A 188 -35.58 -8.14 -0.20
CA PRO A 188 -34.99 -7.01 -0.93
C PRO A 188 -34.00 -6.21 -0.09
N GLY A 189 -34.32 -5.98 1.20
CA GLY A 189 -33.41 -5.30 2.12
C GLY A 189 -32.15 -6.12 2.42
N ILE A 190 -32.29 -7.44 2.56
CA ILE A 190 -31.16 -8.36 2.79
C ILE A 190 -30.22 -8.35 1.58
N VAL A 191 -30.75 -8.46 0.36
CA VAL A 191 -29.94 -8.45 -0.86
C VAL A 191 -29.22 -7.12 -1.04
N THR A 192 -29.92 -5.99 -0.84
CA THR A 192 -29.29 -4.66 -0.92
C THR A 192 -28.22 -4.49 0.16
N GLY A 193 -28.48 -4.94 1.40
CA GLY A 193 -27.51 -4.93 2.49
C GLY A 193 -26.27 -5.78 2.20
N MET A 194 -26.46 -6.96 1.61
CA MET A 194 -25.35 -7.82 1.19
C MET A 194 -24.49 -7.18 0.10
N ILE A 195 -25.11 -6.57 -0.90
CA ILE A 195 -24.38 -5.87 -1.97
C ILE A 195 -23.61 -4.66 -1.43
N MET A 196 -24.23 -3.88 -0.54
CA MET A 196 -23.54 -2.77 0.14
C MET A 196 -22.35 -3.26 0.95
N ALA A 197 -22.52 -4.31 1.78
CA ALA A 197 -21.44 -4.89 2.56
C ALA A 197 -20.31 -5.42 1.66
N PHE A 198 -20.64 -6.07 0.54
CA PHE A 198 -19.67 -6.55 -0.44
C PHE A 198 -18.88 -5.39 -1.06
N THR A 199 -19.57 -4.34 -1.49
CA THR A 199 -18.92 -3.17 -2.13
C THR A 199 -18.00 -2.45 -1.13
N MET A 200 -18.48 -2.23 0.10
CA MET A 200 -17.69 -1.58 1.15
C MET A 200 -16.44 -2.40 1.53
N SER A 201 -16.57 -3.73 1.59
CA SER A 201 -15.44 -4.60 1.90
C SER A 201 -14.46 -4.73 0.73
N LEU A 202 -14.91 -4.59 -0.52
CA LEU A 202 -14.08 -4.70 -1.71
C LEU A 202 -13.16 -3.47 -1.89
N ASP A 203 -13.64 -2.28 -1.51
CA ASP A 203 -12.94 -1.01 -1.72
C ASP A 203 -12.22 -0.51 -0.45
N ASP A 204 -12.27 -1.27 0.64
CA ASP A 204 -11.63 -0.85 1.88
C ASP A 204 -10.10 -0.97 1.82
N PHE A 205 -9.44 0.18 1.97
CA PHE A 205 -7.99 0.28 2.11
C PHE A 205 -7.59 0.41 3.58
N VAL A 206 -8.23 1.32 4.31
CA VAL A 206 -7.75 1.80 5.62
C VAL A 206 -7.81 0.71 6.69
N ILE A 207 -8.95 0.05 6.84
CA ILE A 207 -9.11 -1.01 7.84
C ILE A 207 -8.23 -2.20 7.47
N SER A 208 -8.18 -2.54 6.18
CA SER A 208 -7.30 -3.59 5.66
C SER A 208 -5.83 -3.32 6.00
N TYR A 209 -5.35 -2.08 5.80
CA TYR A 209 -3.96 -1.69 6.05
C TYR A 209 -3.52 -1.95 7.50
N PHE A 210 -4.38 -1.62 8.47
CA PHE A 210 -4.07 -1.80 9.89
C PHE A 210 -4.34 -3.20 10.43
N THR A 211 -5.21 -3.99 9.81
CA THR A 211 -5.68 -5.27 10.40
C THR A 211 -5.27 -6.52 9.63
N GLN A 212 -4.61 -6.38 8.47
CA GLN A 212 -4.06 -7.51 7.72
C GLN A 212 -2.80 -8.08 8.39
N GLY A 213 -2.65 -9.41 8.33
CA GLY A 213 -1.41 -10.10 8.65
C GLY A 213 -0.50 -10.21 7.43
N SER A 214 0.73 -10.74 7.64
CA SER A 214 1.64 -11.06 6.53
C SER A 214 1.02 -12.05 5.54
N GLY A 215 1.33 -11.89 4.26
CA GLY A 215 0.95 -12.84 3.21
C GLY A 215 -0.51 -12.81 2.76
N PHE A 216 -1.32 -11.84 3.17
CA PHE A 216 -2.69 -11.68 2.68
C PHE A 216 -2.94 -10.24 2.23
N GLN A 217 -2.25 -9.84 1.16
CA GLN A 217 -2.39 -8.50 0.61
C GLN A 217 -3.74 -8.34 -0.12
N THR A 218 -4.46 -7.27 0.18
CA THR A 218 -5.70 -6.91 -0.54
C THR A 218 -5.39 -6.01 -1.74
N LEU A 219 -6.30 -6.01 -2.73
CA LEU A 219 -6.15 -5.23 -3.94
C LEU A 219 -6.02 -3.72 -3.71
N PRO A 220 -6.81 -3.07 -2.82
CA PRO A 220 -6.60 -1.65 -2.51
C PRO A 220 -5.20 -1.35 -1.97
N ILE A 221 -4.61 -2.25 -1.17
CA ILE A 221 -3.24 -2.10 -0.66
C ILE A 221 -2.23 -2.29 -1.79
N ARG A 222 -2.44 -3.27 -2.68
CA ARG A 222 -1.58 -3.48 -3.86
C ARG A 222 -1.62 -2.26 -4.78
N ILE A 223 -2.80 -1.73 -5.08
CA ILE A 223 -2.95 -0.49 -5.88
C ILE A 223 -2.18 0.65 -5.21
N TYR A 224 -2.35 0.84 -3.91
CA TYR A 224 -1.63 1.87 -3.16
C TYR A 224 -0.11 1.70 -3.25
N SER A 225 0.42 0.49 -3.11
CA SER A 225 1.87 0.25 -3.27
C SER A 225 2.37 0.56 -4.68
N MET A 226 1.59 0.19 -5.71
CA MET A 226 1.92 0.49 -7.11
C MET A 226 1.84 1.98 -7.46
N THR A 227 1.05 2.79 -6.74
CA THR A 227 0.93 4.25 -7.00
C THR A 227 2.10 5.05 -6.45
N LYS A 228 2.98 4.46 -5.67
CA LYS A 228 4.03 5.20 -4.94
C LYS A 228 5.13 5.76 -5.83
N LYS A 229 5.65 4.98 -6.78
CA LYS A 229 6.72 5.45 -7.67
C LYS A 229 6.17 6.05 -8.96
N THR A 230 5.55 5.24 -9.78
CA THR A 230 4.99 5.69 -11.06
C THR A 230 3.60 5.12 -11.27
N VAL A 231 2.65 5.99 -11.61
CA VAL A 231 1.31 5.54 -12.01
C VAL A 231 1.40 5.03 -13.45
N THR A 232 1.43 3.73 -13.63
CA THR A 232 1.52 3.11 -14.96
C THR A 232 0.12 2.92 -15.58
N PRO A 233 -0.01 2.89 -16.91
CA PRO A 233 -1.28 2.56 -17.57
C PRO A 233 -1.82 1.16 -17.24
N LYS A 234 -0.99 0.24 -16.74
CA LYS A 234 -1.38 -1.05 -16.14
C LYS A 234 -2.39 -0.86 -14.99
N MET A 235 -2.19 0.15 -14.15
CA MET A 235 -3.13 0.51 -13.09
C MET A 235 -4.45 1.04 -13.64
N TYR A 236 -4.41 1.80 -14.74
CA TYR A 236 -5.62 2.26 -15.40
C TYR A 236 -6.41 1.10 -16.00
N ALA A 237 -5.71 0.08 -16.56
CA ALA A 237 -6.34 -1.15 -17.01
C ALA A 237 -7.04 -1.90 -15.86
N LEU A 238 -6.37 -2.02 -14.71
CA LEU A 238 -6.94 -2.63 -13.49
C LEU A 238 -8.17 -1.86 -12.99
N ALA A 239 -8.04 -0.54 -12.82
CA ALA A 239 -9.15 0.32 -12.38
C ALA A 239 -10.34 0.27 -13.35
N THR A 240 -10.07 0.18 -14.67
CA THR A 240 -11.08 0.01 -15.71
C THR A 240 -11.87 -1.29 -15.53
N ILE A 241 -11.19 -2.41 -15.29
CA ILE A 241 -11.86 -3.70 -15.06
C ILE A 241 -12.74 -3.63 -13.81
N ILE A 242 -12.19 -3.11 -12.69
CA ILE A 242 -12.92 -2.96 -11.43
C ILE A 242 -14.16 -2.08 -11.63
N PHE A 243 -14.01 -0.95 -12.30
CA PHE A 243 -15.12 -0.04 -12.60
C PHE A 243 -16.26 -0.75 -13.35
N PHE A 244 -15.96 -1.51 -14.41
CA PHE A 244 -16.99 -2.24 -15.15
C PHE A 244 -17.60 -3.39 -14.34
N VAL A 245 -16.84 -4.07 -13.49
CA VAL A 245 -17.39 -5.10 -12.58
C VAL A 245 -18.37 -4.46 -11.58
N ILE A 246 -17.98 -3.38 -10.91
CA ILE A 246 -18.85 -2.66 -9.96
C ILE A 246 -20.08 -2.11 -10.67
N LEU A 247 -19.90 -1.45 -11.81
CA LEU A 247 -21.02 -0.91 -12.60
C LEU A 247 -22.02 -2.01 -12.98
N THR A 248 -21.54 -3.17 -13.41
CA THR A 248 -22.37 -4.32 -13.76
C THR A 248 -23.16 -4.83 -12.54
N LEU A 249 -22.50 -4.95 -11.38
CA LEU A 249 -23.16 -5.35 -10.13
C LEU A 249 -24.25 -4.35 -9.71
N LEU A 250 -23.96 -3.04 -9.80
CA LEU A 250 -24.94 -1.98 -9.51
C LEU A 250 -26.12 -1.99 -10.47
N LEU A 251 -25.88 -2.21 -11.77
CA LEU A 251 -26.95 -2.31 -12.77
C LEU A 251 -27.85 -3.53 -12.49
N ILE A 252 -27.26 -4.69 -12.17
CA ILE A 252 -28.00 -5.89 -11.80
C ILE A 252 -28.84 -5.65 -10.53
N SER A 253 -28.29 -4.96 -9.54
CA SER A 253 -28.99 -4.58 -8.30
C SER A 253 -30.18 -3.68 -8.58
N ASN A 254 -30.00 -2.61 -9.38
CA ASN A 254 -31.06 -1.65 -9.70
C ASN A 254 -32.17 -2.26 -10.58
N LEU A 255 -31.81 -3.09 -11.55
CA LEU A 255 -32.81 -3.78 -12.38
C LEU A 255 -33.70 -4.74 -11.55
N SER A 256 -33.16 -5.26 -10.46
CA SER A 256 -33.94 -6.09 -9.52
C SER A 256 -34.97 -5.31 -8.70
N ASP A 257 -34.80 -4.01 -8.51
CA ASP A 257 -35.70 -3.15 -7.72
C ASP A 257 -36.85 -2.53 -8.57
N GLU A 258 -36.64 -2.29 -9.87
CA GLU A 258 -37.67 -1.70 -10.75
C GLU A 258 -38.75 -2.70 -11.19
N ASP A 259 -38.44 -4.00 -11.30
CA ASP A 259 -39.40 -5.01 -11.75
C ASP A 259 -40.51 -5.33 -10.73
N THR A 260 -40.42 -4.79 -9.51
CA THR A 260 -41.46 -4.99 -8.47
C THR A 260 -42.69 -4.10 -8.66
N LYS A 261 -42.61 -3.07 -9.53
CA LYS A 261 -43.70 -2.08 -9.69
C LYS A 261 -44.51 -2.17 -11.00
N SER A 262 -44.09 -2.95 -12.00
CA SER A 262 -44.62 -2.75 -13.38
C SER A 262 -45.07 -3.96 -14.18
N LYS A 263 -45.01 -5.24 -13.74
CA LYS A 263 -45.46 -6.35 -14.61
C LYS A 263 -46.32 -7.43 -13.96
N ARG A 264 -47.39 -7.79 -14.71
CA ARG A 264 -48.49 -8.71 -14.44
C ARG A 264 -48.09 -10.09 -13.87
N ARG A 265 -49.02 -10.65 -13.10
CA ARG A 265 -48.99 -11.90 -12.32
C ARG A 265 -48.31 -13.16 -12.92
N GLN A 266 -48.14 -13.27 -14.23
CA GLN A 266 -47.52 -14.45 -14.84
C GLN A 266 -45.99 -14.41 -14.89
N ASP A 267 -45.37 -13.24 -15.01
CA ASP A 267 -43.90 -13.10 -14.99
C ASP A 267 -43.34 -13.18 -13.54
N ALA A 268 -44.15 -12.83 -12.57
CA ALA A 268 -43.82 -12.91 -11.14
C ALA A 268 -43.57 -14.36 -10.68
N GLU A 269 -44.23 -15.37 -11.25
CA GLU A 269 -43.99 -16.76 -10.89
C GLU A 269 -42.68 -17.31 -11.45
N ARG A 270 -42.28 -16.90 -12.66
CA ARG A 270 -40.95 -17.25 -13.23
C ARG A 270 -39.83 -16.57 -12.51
N ALA A 271 -39.95 -15.29 -12.23
CA ALA A 271 -38.98 -14.52 -11.43
C ALA A 271 -38.88 -15.07 -9.99
N ARG A 272 -39.99 -15.50 -9.37
CA ARG A 272 -40.02 -16.15 -8.06
C ARG A 272 -39.32 -17.52 -8.05
N LYS A 273 -39.44 -18.29 -9.12
CA LYS A 273 -38.70 -19.57 -9.27
C LYS A 273 -37.20 -19.36 -9.48
N VAL A 274 -36.81 -18.43 -10.34
CA VAL A 274 -35.39 -18.09 -10.58
C VAL A 274 -34.76 -17.51 -9.32
N ARG A 275 -35.42 -16.60 -8.62
CA ARG A 275 -34.95 -16.00 -7.37
C ARG A 275 -34.85 -17.02 -6.21
N ARG A 276 -35.75 -18.03 -6.16
CA ARG A 276 -35.74 -19.10 -5.15
C ARG A 276 -34.55 -20.06 -5.31
N PHE A 277 -33.92 -20.10 -6.51
CA PHE A 277 -32.76 -20.92 -6.81
C PHE A 277 -31.46 -20.11 -6.83
N LEU A 278 -31.46 -18.85 -7.31
CA LEU A 278 -30.24 -18.05 -7.45
C LEU A 278 -29.65 -17.60 -6.11
N VAL A 279 -30.46 -17.23 -5.12
CA VAL A 279 -29.98 -16.76 -3.82
C VAL A 279 -29.35 -17.90 -2.99
N PRO A 280 -29.97 -19.09 -2.85
CA PRO A 280 -29.31 -20.22 -2.21
C PRO A 280 -28.14 -20.76 -3.04
N ALA A 281 -28.21 -20.73 -4.38
CA ALA A 281 -27.12 -21.17 -5.25
C ALA A 281 -25.90 -20.25 -5.12
N ALA A 282 -26.09 -18.93 -5.06
CA ALA A 282 -24.99 -17.99 -4.83
C ALA A 282 -24.36 -18.22 -3.43
N GLY A 283 -25.18 -18.39 -2.39
CA GLY A 283 -24.69 -18.73 -1.05
C GLY A 283 -23.94 -20.07 -0.98
N THR A 284 -24.45 -21.10 -1.68
CA THR A 284 -23.78 -22.41 -1.75
C THR A 284 -22.50 -22.38 -2.60
N VAL A 285 -22.46 -21.60 -3.67
CA VAL A 285 -21.24 -21.41 -4.47
C VAL A 285 -20.17 -20.66 -3.67
N ILE A 286 -20.55 -19.63 -2.92
CA ILE A 286 -19.64 -18.91 -2.02
C ILE A 286 -19.10 -19.84 -0.92
N LEU A 287 -19.98 -20.63 -0.30
CA LEU A 287 -19.60 -21.61 0.73
C LEU A 287 -18.72 -22.74 0.16
N ALA A 288 -19.04 -23.23 -1.02
CA ALA A 288 -18.24 -24.26 -1.71
C ALA A 288 -16.87 -23.72 -2.15
N LEU A 289 -16.80 -22.48 -2.64
CA LEU A 289 -15.53 -21.79 -2.92
C LEU A 289 -14.69 -21.61 -1.65
N MET A 290 -15.31 -21.22 -0.53
CA MET A 290 -14.60 -21.12 0.76
C MET A 290 -14.05 -22.48 1.23
N VAL A 291 -14.83 -23.54 1.12
CA VAL A 291 -14.39 -24.90 1.50
C VAL A 291 -13.27 -25.39 0.59
N VAL A 292 -13.37 -25.18 -0.72
CA VAL A 292 -12.31 -25.53 -1.68
C VAL A 292 -11.03 -24.74 -1.38
N LEU A 293 -11.13 -23.45 -1.10
CA LEU A 293 -9.97 -22.59 -0.77
C LEU A 293 -9.31 -22.98 0.57
N ILE A 294 -10.09 -23.36 1.57
CA ILE A 294 -9.55 -23.87 2.85
C ILE A 294 -8.82 -25.19 2.65
N ILE A 295 -9.35 -26.07 1.79
CA ILE A 295 -8.75 -27.37 1.50
C ILE A 295 -7.48 -27.23 0.64
N THR A 296 -7.46 -26.31 -0.32
CA THR A 296 -6.29 -26.09 -1.19
C THR A 296 -5.15 -25.32 -0.51
N SER A 297 -5.42 -24.57 0.57
CA SER A 297 -4.39 -23.87 1.34
C SER A 297 -3.72 -24.74 2.44
N SER A 298 -4.03 -26.01 2.54
CA SER A 298 -3.52 -26.92 3.60
C SER A 298 -2.26 -27.70 3.22
N GLY A 299 -1.54 -27.30 2.17
CA GLY A 299 -0.19 -27.80 1.90
C GLY A 299 0.83 -27.28 2.94
N ARG A 300 1.72 -28.14 3.44
CA ARG A 300 2.88 -27.70 4.26
C ARG A 300 3.94 -27.09 3.34
N THR A 301 3.69 -25.89 2.84
CA THR A 301 4.68 -25.07 2.14
C THR A 301 5.41 -24.25 3.19
N LEU A 302 6.73 -24.23 3.16
CA LEU A 302 7.52 -23.30 3.96
C LEU A 302 7.15 -21.88 3.53
N THR A 303 7.07 -20.96 4.47
CA THR A 303 6.70 -19.56 4.18
C THR A 303 7.78 -18.64 4.69
N LEU A 304 8.19 -17.69 3.84
CA LEU A 304 9.10 -16.59 4.18
C LEU A 304 8.31 -15.27 4.06
N ASN A 305 8.27 -14.49 5.14
CA ASN A 305 7.60 -13.20 5.14
C ASN A 305 8.63 -12.08 5.03
N VAL A 306 8.66 -11.40 3.89
CA VAL A 306 9.58 -10.29 3.59
C VAL A 306 8.83 -8.97 3.67
N TYR A 307 9.43 -7.95 4.28
CA TYR A 307 8.87 -6.61 4.39
C TYR A 307 9.88 -5.58 3.89
N ASN A 308 9.61 -4.98 2.75
CA ASN A 308 10.54 -4.11 2.03
C ASN A 308 9.85 -2.82 1.59
N TRP A 309 10.60 -1.93 0.99
CA TRP A 309 10.08 -0.76 0.29
C TRP A 309 9.23 -1.18 -0.92
N GLY A 310 8.33 -0.29 -1.36
CA GLY A 310 7.60 -0.49 -2.61
C GLY A 310 8.54 -0.40 -3.82
N GLU A 311 8.35 -1.29 -4.81
CA GLU A 311 9.16 -1.35 -6.04
C GLU A 311 10.69 -1.37 -5.78
N TYR A 312 11.12 -2.17 -4.82
CA TYR A 312 12.50 -2.25 -4.37
C TYR A 312 13.11 -3.66 -4.54
N ILE A 313 12.55 -4.42 -5.48
CA ILE A 313 13.00 -5.74 -5.93
C ILE A 313 12.50 -5.95 -7.36
N SER A 314 13.28 -6.60 -8.20
CA SER A 314 12.88 -6.96 -9.56
C SER A 314 11.72 -7.95 -9.55
N ASP A 315 10.63 -7.64 -10.26
CA ASP A 315 9.32 -8.32 -10.20
C ASP A 315 8.91 -9.03 -11.49
N GLY A 316 9.82 -9.17 -12.45
CA GLY A 316 9.56 -9.79 -13.75
C GLY A 316 8.85 -8.87 -14.76
N SER A 317 8.56 -7.63 -14.41
CA SER A 317 8.02 -6.66 -15.36
C SER A 317 9.07 -6.24 -16.38
N GLU A 318 8.61 -5.85 -17.57
CA GLU A 318 9.44 -5.37 -18.68
C GLU A 318 10.54 -6.34 -19.16
N GLY A 319 10.48 -7.59 -18.76
CA GLY A 319 11.46 -8.61 -19.11
C GLY A 319 12.57 -8.78 -18.07
N SER A 320 12.48 -8.07 -16.94
CA SER A 320 13.38 -8.26 -15.79
C SER A 320 13.19 -9.64 -15.15
N LEU A 321 14.12 -10.05 -14.32
CA LEU A 321 14.00 -11.27 -13.51
C LEU A 321 12.90 -11.07 -12.44
N ASP A 322 11.97 -12.00 -12.30
CA ASP A 322 11.14 -12.10 -11.09
C ASP A 322 11.98 -12.76 -9.98
N THR A 323 12.61 -11.93 -9.15
CA THR A 323 13.54 -12.39 -8.10
C THR A 323 12.87 -13.31 -7.08
N ILE A 324 11.59 -13.06 -6.78
CA ILE A 324 10.83 -13.90 -5.83
C ILE A 324 10.53 -15.25 -6.44
N ALA A 325 10.00 -15.28 -7.66
CA ALA A 325 9.71 -16.54 -8.35
C ALA A 325 10.99 -17.35 -8.62
N ALA A 326 12.07 -16.68 -9.00
CA ALA A 326 13.38 -17.30 -9.20
C ALA A 326 13.94 -17.93 -7.89
N PHE A 327 13.75 -17.26 -6.75
CA PHE A 327 14.11 -17.83 -5.46
C PHE A 327 13.27 -19.06 -5.10
N GLU A 328 11.94 -18.98 -5.30
CA GLU A 328 11.02 -20.11 -4.99
C GLU A 328 11.40 -21.34 -5.82
N GLU A 329 11.68 -21.17 -7.11
CA GLU A 329 12.11 -22.25 -8.03
C GLU A 329 13.50 -22.79 -7.62
N TRP A 330 14.47 -21.92 -7.45
CA TRP A 330 15.84 -22.30 -7.04
C TRP A 330 15.86 -23.04 -5.70
N TYR A 331 15.02 -22.61 -4.74
CA TYR A 331 14.95 -23.24 -3.42
C TYR A 331 14.34 -24.64 -3.51
N GLU A 332 13.26 -24.80 -4.29
CA GLU A 332 12.65 -26.13 -4.51
C GLU A 332 13.60 -27.08 -5.23
N GLU A 333 14.32 -26.61 -6.25
CA GLU A 333 15.33 -27.42 -6.95
C GLU A 333 16.50 -27.82 -6.03
N THR A 334 16.95 -26.91 -5.16
CA THR A 334 18.14 -27.12 -4.31
C THR A 334 17.81 -27.98 -3.10
N TYR A 335 16.68 -27.76 -2.45
CA TYR A 335 16.31 -28.38 -1.17
C TYR A 335 15.17 -29.40 -1.29
N GLY A 336 14.54 -29.54 -2.45
CA GLY A 336 13.45 -30.49 -2.69
C GLY A 336 12.16 -30.21 -1.91
N THR A 337 12.00 -28.98 -1.41
CA THR A 337 10.85 -28.55 -0.62
C THR A 337 10.35 -27.21 -1.17
N PRO A 338 9.07 -27.10 -1.54
CA PRO A 338 8.54 -25.84 -2.03
C PRO A 338 8.51 -24.77 -0.91
N VAL A 339 8.87 -23.55 -1.25
CA VAL A 339 8.78 -22.37 -0.41
C VAL A 339 7.82 -21.37 -1.04
N LYS A 340 7.13 -20.57 -0.23
CA LYS A 340 6.33 -19.42 -0.67
C LYS A 340 6.86 -18.17 0.01
N VAL A 341 7.26 -17.18 -0.77
CA VAL A 341 7.63 -15.86 -0.27
C VAL A 341 6.40 -14.97 -0.26
N ASN A 342 6.05 -14.47 0.92
CA ASN A 342 5.05 -13.41 1.07
C ASN A 342 5.81 -12.09 1.12
N TYR A 343 5.60 -11.25 0.12
CA TYR A 343 6.29 -9.97 0.00
C TYR A 343 5.32 -8.83 0.28
N ASP A 344 5.50 -8.19 1.42
CA ASP A 344 4.74 -7.01 1.84
C ASP A 344 5.60 -5.75 1.68
N THR A 345 4.96 -4.58 1.50
CA THR A 345 5.67 -3.31 1.35
C THR A 345 5.29 -2.29 2.41
N PHE A 346 6.25 -1.44 2.79
CA PHE A 346 6.05 -0.31 3.69
C PHE A 346 6.31 1.03 2.99
N SER A 347 5.78 2.10 3.57
CA SER A 347 5.87 3.46 3.03
C SER A 347 6.95 4.31 3.67
N SER A 348 7.33 3.97 4.90
CA SER A 348 8.36 4.68 5.65
C SER A 348 9.01 3.73 6.67
N ASN A 349 10.22 4.05 7.08
CA ASN A 349 10.89 3.34 8.17
C ASN A 349 10.05 3.36 9.46
N GLU A 350 9.37 4.46 9.73
CA GLU A 350 8.52 4.63 10.91
C GLU A 350 7.29 3.72 10.88
N ASP A 351 6.63 3.57 9.72
CA ASP A 351 5.50 2.64 9.54
C ASP A 351 5.95 1.20 9.72
N MET A 352 7.08 0.82 9.09
CA MET A 352 7.67 -0.50 9.25
C MET A 352 8.00 -0.78 10.73
N TYR A 353 8.70 0.16 11.38
CA TYR A 353 9.07 0.05 12.79
C TYR A 353 7.83 -0.08 13.69
N ALA A 354 6.82 0.75 13.50
CA ALA A 354 5.58 0.70 14.29
C ALA A 354 4.88 -0.66 14.16
N LYS A 355 4.85 -1.22 12.96
CA LYS A 355 4.23 -2.53 12.69
C LYS A 355 5.03 -3.68 13.30
N VAL A 356 6.35 -3.68 13.15
CA VAL A 356 7.24 -4.71 13.70
C VAL A 356 7.30 -4.64 15.24
N SER A 357 7.46 -3.43 15.81
CA SER A 357 7.56 -3.23 17.27
C SER A 357 6.26 -3.54 18.00
N SER A 358 5.11 -3.40 17.32
CA SER A 358 3.82 -3.74 17.91
C SER A 358 3.65 -5.24 18.22
N GLY A 359 4.46 -6.13 17.60
CA GLY A 359 4.27 -7.58 17.65
C GLY A 359 2.99 -8.08 16.97
N ALA A 360 2.35 -7.23 16.17
CA ALA A 360 1.11 -7.56 15.48
C ALA A 360 1.32 -8.58 14.37
N VAL A 361 2.45 -8.49 13.67
CA VAL A 361 2.83 -9.32 12.53
C VAL A 361 4.21 -9.93 12.75
N SER A 362 4.45 -11.08 12.15
CA SER A 362 5.76 -11.73 12.12
C SER A 362 6.35 -11.61 10.74
N TYR A 363 7.46 -10.90 10.63
CA TYR A 363 8.29 -10.85 9.44
C TYR A 363 9.58 -11.62 9.67
N ASP A 364 10.08 -12.28 8.62
CA ASP A 364 11.32 -13.05 8.66
C ASP A 364 12.50 -12.23 8.16
N LEU A 365 12.25 -11.30 7.24
CA LEU A 365 13.24 -10.37 6.70
C LEU A 365 12.64 -8.97 6.57
N ILE A 366 13.43 -7.96 6.89
CA ILE A 366 13.11 -6.53 6.69
C ILE A 366 14.30 -5.82 6.06
N ILE A 367 14.05 -4.76 5.26
CA ILE A 367 15.11 -4.01 4.57
C ILE A 367 14.95 -2.50 4.87
N PRO A 368 15.26 -2.04 6.08
CA PRO A 368 15.20 -0.64 6.47
C PRO A 368 16.49 0.13 6.17
N SER A 369 16.41 1.45 6.30
CA SER A 369 17.58 2.31 6.22
C SER A 369 18.42 2.29 7.50
N ASP A 370 19.66 2.66 7.37
CA ASP A 370 20.74 2.60 8.36
C ASP A 370 20.38 3.19 9.74
N TYR A 371 19.78 4.39 9.80
CA TYR A 371 19.40 5.02 11.07
C TYR A 371 18.31 4.23 11.82
N MET A 372 17.41 3.60 11.07
CA MET A 372 16.36 2.75 11.64
C MET A 372 16.95 1.41 12.12
N ILE A 373 17.89 0.84 11.37
CA ILE A 373 18.65 -0.33 11.80
C ILE A 373 19.37 -0.05 13.12
N ALA A 374 20.07 1.09 13.21
CA ALA A 374 20.75 1.51 14.43
C ALA A 374 19.79 1.59 15.63
N ARG A 375 18.59 2.11 15.42
CA ARG A 375 17.54 2.17 16.43
C ARG A 375 17.06 0.78 16.83
N MET A 376 16.67 -0.05 15.88
CA MET A 376 16.15 -1.39 16.13
C MET A 376 17.18 -2.29 16.83
N LYS A 377 18.47 -2.15 16.45
CA LYS A 377 19.58 -2.84 17.13
C LYS A 377 19.72 -2.38 18.58
N ALA A 378 19.70 -1.06 18.83
CA ALA A 378 19.78 -0.51 20.19
C ALA A 378 18.63 -0.98 21.09
N GLU A 379 17.45 -1.18 20.53
CA GLU A 379 16.25 -1.69 21.22
C GLU A 379 16.21 -3.24 21.32
N GLY A 380 17.21 -3.96 20.77
CA GLY A 380 17.29 -5.41 20.81
C GLY A 380 16.23 -6.10 19.92
N MET A 381 15.83 -5.48 18.86
CA MET A 381 14.78 -5.97 17.95
C MET A 381 15.31 -6.81 16.77
N LEU A 382 16.63 -6.96 16.62
CA LEU A 382 17.27 -7.71 15.55
C LEU A 382 17.93 -8.99 16.06
N LEU A 383 17.92 -10.04 15.25
CA LEU A 383 18.65 -11.29 15.49
C LEU A 383 20.04 -11.23 14.83
N PRO A 384 21.08 -11.77 15.48
CA PRO A 384 22.39 -11.91 14.84
C PRO A 384 22.32 -12.93 13.70
N LEU A 385 22.99 -12.62 12.59
CA LEU A 385 23.03 -13.46 11.39
C LEU A 385 24.06 -14.59 11.52
N ASN A 386 23.71 -15.75 10.96
CA ASN A 386 24.65 -16.85 10.76
C ASN A 386 25.23 -16.78 9.34
N TYR A 387 26.38 -16.16 9.19
CA TYR A 387 27.06 -15.98 7.90
C TYR A 387 27.46 -17.28 7.20
N SER A 388 27.42 -18.43 7.89
CA SER A 388 27.60 -19.74 7.24
C SER A 388 26.48 -20.04 6.24
N ASN A 389 25.30 -19.45 6.42
CA ASN A 389 24.17 -19.55 5.51
C ASN A 389 24.18 -18.44 4.43
N ILE A 390 25.13 -17.49 4.53
CA ILE A 390 25.25 -16.33 3.64
C ILE A 390 26.66 -16.26 3.01
N PRO A 391 27.14 -17.31 2.32
CA PRO A 391 28.49 -17.32 1.75
C PRO A 391 28.73 -16.18 0.75
N ASN A 392 27.70 -15.68 0.05
CA ASN A 392 27.82 -14.58 -0.88
C ASN A 392 28.11 -13.22 -0.21
N TYR A 393 28.06 -13.12 1.14
CA TYR A 393 28.51 -11.93 1.86
C TYR A 393 29.96 -11.53 1.55
N GLN A 394 30.77 -12.46 1.09
CA GLN A 394 32.14 -12.19 0.64
C GLN A 394 32.23 -11.16 -0.51
N TYR A 395 31.16 -11.01 -1.29
CA TYR A 395 31.09 -10.05 -2.40
C TYR A 395 30.63 -8.65 -2.00
N ILE A 396 30.24 -8.43 -0.74
CA ILE A 396 29.98 -7.07 -0.25
C ILE A 396 31.30 -6.32 -0.15
N GLY A 397 31.36 -5.15 -0.79
CA GLY A 397 32.54 -4.29 -0.83
C GLY A 397 33.01 -3.88 0.59
N GLU A 398 34.33 -3.72 0.78
CA GLU A 398 34.88 -3.40 2.11
C GLU A 398 34.39 -2.08 2.67
N ASP A 399 34.06 -1.10 1.81
CA ASP A 399 33.51 0.19 2.22
C ASP A 399 32.13 0.10 2.88
N PHE A 400 31.40 -0.98 2.64
CA PHE A 400 30.07 -1.23 3.19
C PHE A 400 30.07 -2.16 4.39
N ARG A 401 31.26 -2.60 4.88
CA ARG A 401 31.39 -3.43 6.07
C ARG A 401 31.78 -2.58 7.27
N GLY A 402 31.25 -2.94 8.45
CA GLY A 402 31.58 -2.24 9.71
C GLY A 402 31.12 -0.79 9.74
N LEU A 403 29.99 -0.48 9.10
CA LEU A 403 29.38 0.83 9.14
C LEU A 403 28.79 1.13 10.53
N TYR A 404 28.54 2.41 10.83
CA TYR A 404 28.18 2.86 12.19
C TYR A 404 26.97 2.14 12.81
N TYR A 405 26.02 1.72 11.99
CA TYR A 405 24.82 1.03 12.47
C TYR A 405 25.08 -0.43 12.85
N ASP A 406 26.09 -1.06 12.24
CA ASP A 406 26.50 -2.43 12.55
C ASP A 406 28.03 -2.62 12.48
N PRO A 407 28.81 -2.01 13.40
CA PRO A 407 30.28 -1.99 13.35
C PRO A 407 30.94 -3.38 13.36
N ASP A 408 30.26 -4.35 13.94
CA ASP A 408 30.76 -5.73 14.08
C ASP A 408 30.23 -6.65 12.96
N ASN A 409 29.44 -6.14 12.02
CA ASN A 409 28.78 -6.90 10.95
C ASN A 409 28.02 -8.12 11.49
N GLN A 410 27.21 -7.95 12.52
CA GLN A 410 26.55 -9.09 13.16
C GLN A 410 25.07 -9.21 12.78
N TYR A 411 24.42 -8.14 12.35
CA TYR A 411 22.96 -8.07 12.25
C TYR A 411 22.46 -7.78 10.85
N THR A 412 23.35 -7.33 9.94
CA THR A 412 22.92 -6.76 8.67
C THR A 412 23.77 -7.19 7.48
N VAL A 413 23.13 -7.25 6.31
CA VAL A 413 23.78 -7.36 5.01
C VAL A 413 23.35 -6.18 4.17
N PRO A 414 24.26 -5.28 3.77
CA PRO A 414 23.94 -4.15 2.90
C PRO A 414 23.29 -4.63 1.59
N TYR A 415 22.21 -3.96 1.18
CA TYR A 415 21.45 -4.30 -0.01
C TYR A 415 21.61 -3.25 -1.12
N THR A 416 21.40 -2.00 -0.78
CA THR A 416 21.56 -0.86 -1.68
C THR A 416 22.17 0.31 -0.94
N TYR A 417 22.68 1.28 -1.67
CA TYR A 417 23.07 2.56 -1.12
C TYR A 417 22.73 3.69 -2.09
N GLY A 418 22.70 4.91 -1.57
CA GLY A 418 22.39 6.06 -2.39
C GLY A 418 22.78 7.37 -1.75
N VAL A 419 22.54 8.42 -2.50
CA VAL A 419 22.88 9.80 -2.16
C VAL A 419 21.70 10.70 -2.49
N ILE A 420 21.44 11.73 -1.69
CA ILE A 420 20.47 12.78 -2.00
C ILE A 420 21.16 13.84 -2.85
N GLY A 421 20.49 14.26 -3.93
CA GLY A 421 20.96 15.35 -4.77
C GLY A 421 19.86 16.31 -5.15
N VAL A 422 20.13 17.15 -6.12
CA VAL A 422 19.17 18.10 -6.68
C VAL A 422 18.87 17.71 -8.12
N ILE A 423 17.60 17.45 -8.41
CA ILE A 423 17.04 17.21 -9.75
C ILE A 423 16.50 18.55 -10.26
N TYR A 424 16.82 18.90 -11.49
CA TYR A 424 16.35 20.14 -12.09
C TYR A 424 16.03 19.96 -13.58
N ASN A 425 15.11 20.79 -14.10
CA ASN A 425 14.80 20.83 -15.52
C ASN A 425 15.71 21.85 -16.20
N ALA A 426 16.66 21.37 -17.02
CA ALA A 426 17.65 22.21 -17.72
C ALA A 426 17.00 23.18 -18.74
N ASN A 427 15.78 22.92 -19.20
CA ASN A 427 15.03 23.86 -20.03
C ASN A 427 14.49 25.08 -19.26
N VAL A 428 14.53 25.06 -17.92
CA VAL A 428 13.95 26.11 -17.05
C VAL A 428 15.02 26.75 -16.15
N VAL A 429 15.96 25.94 -15.64
CA VAL A 429 16.98 26.37 -14.69
C VAL A 429 18.22 26.87 -15.43
N ASP A 430 18.68 28.09 -15.10
CA ASP A 430 19.89 28.63 -15.69
C ASP A 430 21.13 27.94 -15.12
N GLU A 431 22.10 27.64 -15.98
CA GLU A 431 23.36 26.94 -15.62
C GLU A 431 24.13 27.67 -14.50
N ALA A 432 24.05 28.99 -14.44
CA ALA A 432 24.72 29.80 -13.42
C ALA A 432 24.14 29.62 -11.99
N ASP A 433 22.94 29.06 -11.87
CA ASP A 433 22.25 28.84 -10.58
C ASP A 433 22.49 27.42 -10.03
N ILE A 434 23.21 26.56 -10.78
CA ILE A 434 23.46 25.15 -10.46
C ILE A 434 24.71 25.03 -9.55
N GLY A 435 24.72 24.07 -8.63
CA GLY A 435 25.92 23.63 -7.92
C GLY A 435 25.83 23.57 -6.40
N GLY A 436 24.75 24.03 -5.78
CA GLY A 436 24.60 23.99 -4.31
C GLY A 436 23.15 23.85 -3.87
N TRP A 437 22.94 23.75 -2.58
CA TRP A 437 21.59 23.75 -1.99
C TRP A 437 20.84 25.06 -2.19
N ASP A 438 21.55 26.16 -2.50
CA ASP A 438 20.94 27.49 -2.69
C ASP A 438 19.91 27.52 -3.82
N LEU A 439 20.00 26.62 -4.82
CA LEU A 439 18.99 26.47 -5.87
C LEU A 439 17.60 26.20 -5.29
N MET A 440 17.51 25.44 -4.20
CA MET A 440 16.26 25.12 -3.50
C MET A 440 15.64 26.30 -2.75
N TRP A 441 16.37 27.43 -2.62
CA TRP A 441 15.94 28.70 -1.99
C TRP A 441 15.96 29.86 -2.98
N ASN A 442 16.10 29.59 -4.29
CA ASN A 442 16.20 30.64 -5.28
C ASN A 442 14.81 31.18 -5.66
N GLU A 443 14.55 32.45 -5.30
CA GLU A 443 13.29 33.15 -5.56
C GLU A 443 12.90 33.16 -7.05
N LYS A 444 13.87 33.06 -7.97
CA LYS A 444 13.65 33.00 -9.41
C LYS A 444 12.76 31.81 -9.82
N TYR A 445 12.82 30.72 -9.07
CA TYR A 445 12.07 29.50 -9.32
C TYR A 445 10.90 29.31 -8.34
N ALA A 446 10.49 30.35 -7.62
CA ALA A 446 9.41 30.30 -6.65
C ALA A 446 8.11 29.76 -7.28
N GLY A 447 7.45 28.84 -6.57
CA GLY A 447 6.26 28.15 -7.05
C GLY A 447 6.54 26.95 -8.00
N ASN A 448 7.83 26.65 -8.29
CA ASN A 448 8.28 25.53 -9.10
C ASN A 448 9.28 24.61 -8.37
N ILE A 449 9.44 24.78 -7.07
CA ILE A 449 10.37 23.99 -6.23
C ILE A 449 9.57 22.97 -5.42
N LEU A 450 10.00 21.72 -5.46
CA LEU A 450 9.50 20.63 -4.61
C LEU A 450 10.56 20.27 -3.56
N THR A 451 10.11 19.81 -2.40
CA THR A 451 11.01 19.29 -1.35
C THR A 451 10.32 18.14 -0.60
N PHE A 452 11.06 17.45 0.24
CA PHE A 452 10.59 16.29 1.01
C PHE A 452 9.42 16.62 1.94
N PHE A 453 8.48 15.67 2.09
CA PHE A 453 7.41 15.73 3.08
C PHE A 453 7.82 15.10 4.42
N ASN A 454 8.93 14.38 4.52
CA ASN A 454 9.43 13.86 5.79
C ASN A 454 10.34 14.87 6.51
N SER A 455 10.35 14.82 7.84
CA SER A 455 11.11 15.76 8.66
C SER A 455 12.62 15.60 8.49
N ARG A 456 13.11 14.36 8.42
CA ARG A 456 14.54 14.08 8.46
C ARG A 456 15.26 14.63 7.24
N ASP A 457 14.74 14.36 6.04
CA ASP A 457 15.33 14.87 4.80
C ASP A 457 15.13 16.36 4.62
N SER A 458 13.95 16.90 5.01
CA SER A 458 13.72 18.35 4.95
C SER A 458 14.70 19.13 5.83
N PHE A 459 14.86 18.74 7.10
CA PHE A 459 15.86 19.35 7.96
C PHE A 459 17.28 19.14 7.45
N GLY A 460 17.57 17.95 6.91
CA GLY A 460 18.85 17.62 6.32
C GLY A 460 19.25 18.60 5.23
N THR A 461 18.39 18.91 4.27
CA THR A 461 18.68 19.85 3.18
C THR A 461 19.03 21.25 3.72
N ALA A 462 18.27 21.76 4.69
CA ALA A 462 18.57 23.06 5.31
C ALA A 462 19.88 23.05 6.10
N MET A 463 20.14 21.96 6.84
CA MET A 463 21.35 21.84 7.65
C MET A 463 22.60 21.70 6.79
N TYR A 464 22.56 20.94 5.70
CA TYR A 464 23.67 20.85 4.74
C TYR A 464 23.93 22.21 4.07
N LYS A 465 22.89 22.93 3.66
CA LYS A 465 23.00 24.30 3.16
C LYS A 465 23.73 25.22 4.14
N LEU A 466 23.36 25.15 5.41
CA LEU A 466 23.94 25.97 6.48
C LEU A 466 25.28 25.45 7.01
N GLY A 467 25.75 24.28 6.55
CA GLY A 467 26.97 23.64 7.03
C GLY A 467 26.88 23.16 8.49
N LEU A 468 25.68 22.75 8.93
CA LEU A 468 25.39 22.30 10.28
C LEU A 468 25.49 20.77 10.38
N ASP A 469 25.72 20.28 11.61
CA ASP A 469 25.74 18.84 11.88
C ASP A 469 24.32 18.28 11.98
N VAL A 470 23.93 17.43 11.03
CA VAL A 470 22.61 16.79 10.93
C VAL A 470 22.32 15.78 12.05
N ASN A 471 23.29 15.47 12.89
CA ASN A 471 23.18 14.50 13.99
C ASN A 471 23.32 15.16 15.38
N THR A 472 23.32 16.49 15.43
CA THR A 472 23.44 17.23 16.69
C THR A 472 22.24 17.01 17.62
N THR A 473 22.47 17.09 18.93
CA THR A 473 21.43 17.17 19.96
C THR A 473 21.16 18.60 20.44
N ASP A 474 21.88 19.59 19.88
CA ASP A 474 21.71 21.01 20.23
C ASP A 474 20.44 21.58 19.56
N ARG A 475 19.43 21.90 20.37
CA ARG A 475 18.15 22.44 19.91
C ARG A 475 18.29 23.75 19.15
N ALA A 476 19.24 24.61 19.54
CA ALA A 476 19.45 25.89 18.86
C ALA A 476 19.91 25.71 17.40
N VAL A 477 20.57 24.61 17.08
CA VAL A 477 20.94 24.26 15.72
C VAL A 477 19.70 23.84 14.91
N TRP A 478 18.80 23.08 15.52
CA TRP A 478 17.51 22.70 14.90
C TRP A 478 16.59 23.90 14.70
N ASP A 479 16.57 24.86 15.64
CA ASP A 479 15.82 26.11 15.49
C ASP A 479 16.29 26.92 14.28
N ARG A 480 17.60 27.04 14.07
CA ARG A 480 18.17 27.71 12.89
C ARG A 480 17.79 27.00 11.59
N ALA A 481 17.80 25.68 11.57
CA ALA A 481 17.37 24.91 10.41
C ALA A 481 15.85 25.06 10.16
N ALA A 482 15.05 25.14 11.21
CA ALA A 482 13.61 25.42 11.10
C ALA A 482 13.33 26.82 10.54
N GLU A 483 14.07 27.85 10.98
CA GLU A 483 13.98 29.21 10.42
C GLU A 483 14.28 29.21 8.91
N GLU A 484 15.30 28.45 8.48
CA GLU A 484 15.67 28.31 7.07
C GLU A 484 14.56 27.60 6.26
N LEU A 485 13.94 26.56 6.81
CA LEU A 485 12.81 25.86 6.16
C LEU A 485 11.55 26.73 6.09
N LEU A 486 11.29 27.55 7.10
CA LEU A 486 10.20 28.53 7.07
C LEU A 486 10.45 29.60 6.00
N ALA A 487 11.69 30.06 5.84
CA ALA A 487 12.09 30.99 4.78
C ALA A 487 11.93 30.38 3.38
N GLN A 488 12.03 29.05 3.24
CA GLN A 488 11.81 28.32 1.98
C GLN A 488 10.33 28.22 1.59
N ASN A 489 9.40 28.16 2.57
CA ASN A 489 7.97 27.91 2.32
C ASN A 489 7.36 28.76 1.19
N PRO A 490 7.62 30.09 1.08
CA PRO A 490 7.04 30.89 -0.01
C PRO A 490 7.53 30.50 -1.40
N MET A 491 8.64 29.78 -1.52
CA MET A 491 9.24 29.37 -2.80
C MET A 491 8.73 27.99 -3.26
N LEU A 492 8.17 27.23 -2.32
CA LEU A 492 7.75 25.86 -2.61
C LEU A 492 6.46 25.82 -3.43
N LYS A 493 6.42 24.92 -4.39
CA LYS A 493 5.19 24.41 -4.99
C LYS A 493 4.51 23.42 -4.05
N GLY A 494 5.30 22.61 -3.36
CA GLY A 494 4.83 21.65 -2.38
C GLY A 494 5.93 20.87 -1.70
N ARG A 495 5.54 20.20 -0.61
CA ARG A 495 6.30 19.16 0.06
C ARG A 495 5.72 17.83 -0.33
N VAL A 496 6.51 16.96 -0.94
CA VAL A 496 6.06 15.72 -1.56
C VAL A 496 7.00 14.56 -1.21
N MET A 497 6.54 13.35 -1.45
CA MET A 497 7.38 12.16 -1.52
C MET A 497 7.21 11.55 -2.91
N ASP A 498 6.36 10.57 -3.07
CA ASP A 498 6.20 9.82 -4.31
C ASP A 498 5.54 10.63 -5.45
N GLU A 499 4.82 11.72 -5.15
CA GLU A 499 4.25 12.63 -6.15
C GLU A 499 5.31 13.33 -7.01
N ILE A 500 6.55 13.40 -6.53
CA ILE A 500 7.67 14.04 -7.23
C ILE A 500 7.90 13.45 -8.62
N TYR A 501 7.75 12.12 -8.78
CA TYR A 501 7.99 11.44 -10.06
C TYR A 501 7.18 12.06 -11.19
N ASN A 502 5.88 12.21 -10.98
CA ASN A 502 4.99 12.76 -11.99
C ASN A 502 5.18 14.26 -12.16
N MET A 503 5.41 15.01 -11.09
CA MET A 503 5.52 16.46 -11.13
C MET A 503 6.82 16.93 -11.81
N MET A 504 7.92 16.21 -11.61
CA MET A 504 9.18 16.51 -12.30
C MET A 504 9.13 16.04 -13.76
N ALA A 505 8.75 14.79 -14.00
CA ALA A 505 8.71 14.21 -15.35
C ALA A 505 7.72 14.94 -16.29
N SER A 506 6.62 15.49 -15.78
CA SER A 506 5.68 16.30 -16.59
C SER A 506 6.10 17.74 -16.78
N GLY A 507 7.12 18.24 -16.08
CA GLY A 507 7.53 19.63 -16.06
C GLY A 507 6.61 20.53 -15.23
N GLU A 508 5.77 19.96 -14.39
CA GLU A 508 4.93 20.71 -13.45
C GLU A 508 5.77 21.40 -12.37
N ALA A 509 6.93 20.85 -12.02
CA ALA A 509 7.95 21.46 -11.19
C ALA A 509 9.29 21.51 -11.93
N ALA A 510 10.16 22.42 -11.53
CA ALA A 510 11.44 22.64 -12.19
C ALA A 510 12.66 22.22 -11.36
N VAL A 511 12.53 22.18 -10.03
CA VAL A 511 13.63 21.86 -9.10
C VAL A 511 13.11 21.01 -7.97
N SER A 512 13.88 19.99 -7.57
CA SER A 512 13.60 19.21 -6.37
C SER A 512 14.86 18.61 -5.77
N ALA A 513 14.86 18.45 -4.45
CA ALA A 513 15.80 17.56 -3.77
C ALA A 513 15.22 16.15 -3.74
N TYR A 514 15.99 15.14 -4.20
CA TYR A 514 15.55 13.74 -4.11
C TYR A 514 16.73 12.75 -4.23
N TYR A 515 16.42 11.46 -4.17
CA TYR A 515 17.41 10.39 -4.21
C TYR A 515 17.92 10.13 -5.62
N ALA A 516 19.23 9.84 -5.76
CA ALA A 516 19.90 9.68 -7.04
C ALA A 516 19.32 8.55 -7.92
N GLY A 517 18.95 7.41 -7.32
CA GLY A 517 18.36 6.30 -8.07
C GLY A 517 17.02 6.65 -8.70
N ASP A 518 16.20 7.37 -7.97
CA ASP A 518 14.86 7.77 -8.44
C ASP A 518 14.89 8.79 -9.58
N TYR A 519 15.99 9.54 -9.73
CA TYR A 519 16.19 10.44 -10.86
C TYR A 519 16.06 9.70 -12.22
N PHE A 520 16.64 8.50 -12.35
CA PHE A 520 16.58 7.73 -13.60
C PHE A 520 15.17 7.29 -13.93
N THR A 521 14.41 6.88 -12.94
CA THR A 521 12.98 6.57 -13.11
C THR A 521 12.18 7.79 -13.62
N MET A 522 12.54 9.01 -13.18
CA MET A 522 11.91 10.24 -13.68
C MET A 522 12.31 10.57 -15.10
N VAL A 523 13.59 10.37 -15.46
CA VAL A 523 14.11 10.57 -16.84
C VAL A 523 13.40 9.65 -17.82
N ASP A 524 13.24 8.37 -17.48
CA ASP A 524 12.55 7.40 -18.34
C ASP A 524 11.10 7.77 -18.65
N ASN A 525 10.48 8.56 -17.78
CA ASN A 525 9.10 8.97 -17.89
C ASN A 525 8.91 10.47 -18.24
N GLN A 526 10.00 11.20 -18.53
CA GLN A 526 9.92 12.64 -18.80
C GLN A 526 9.22 12.97 -20.12
N ALA A 527 8.49 14.09 -20.12
CA ALA A 527 7.86 14.59 -21.32
C ALA A 527 8.90 15.17 -22.30
N ASP A 528 8.61 15.16 -23.62
CA ASP A 528 9.50 15.68 -24.66
C ASP A 528 9.96 17.14 -24.45
N THR A 529 9.24 17.90 -23.63
CA THR A 529 9.54 19.31 -23.30
C THR A 529 10.36 19.49 -22.05
N VAL A 530 10.70 18.40 -21.36
CA VAL A 530 11.42 18.36 -20.07
C VAL A 530 12.80 17.76 -20.33
N ASP A 531 13.81 18.34 -19.72
CA ASP A 531 15.19 17.83 -19.72
C ASP A 531 15.66 17.81 -18.27
N LEU A 532 15.44 16.66 -17.60
CA LEU A 532 15.85 16.46 -16.21
C LEU A 532 17.34 16.18 -16.14
N GLN A 533 18.00 16.89 -15.25
CA GLN A 533 19.41 16.74 -14.93
C GLN A 533 19.58 16.61 -13.42
N PHE A 534 20.72 16.07 -12.99
CA PHE A 534 21.03 15.80 -11.59
C PHE A 534 22.40 16.31 -11.20
N TYR A 535 22.56 16.81 -9.98
CA TYR A 535 23.89 17.08 -9.41
C TYR A 535 23.93 16.83 -7.90
N TYR A 536 25.11 16.57 -7.39
CA TYR A 536 25.40 16.47 -5.96
C TYR A 536 25.83 17.81 -5.40
N PRO A 537 25.13 18.36 -4.37
CA PRO A 537 25.69 19.42 -3.54
C PRO A 537 26.92 18.92 -2.78
N GLU A 538 27.87 19.83 -2.45
CA GLU A 538 29.12 19.48 -1.75
C GLU A 538 28.92 18.70 -0.44
N ARG A 539 27.80 18.96 0.25
CA ARG A 539 27.39 18.27 1.49
C ARG A 539 26.01 17.74 1.28
N THR A 540 25.82 16.44 1.48
CA THR A 540 24.51 15.81 1.32
C THR A 540 24.43 14.51 2.10
N ASN A 541 23.23 13.93 2.21
CA ASN A 541 23.04 12.65 2.88
C ASN A 541 23.47 11.48 2.00
N TYR A 542 24.24 10.60 2.61
CA TYR A 542 24.56 9.26 2.11
C TYR A 542 23.84 8.25 2.99
N PHE A 543 23.20 7.25 2.41
CA PHE A 543 22.46 6.23 3.16
C PHE A 543 22.74 4.83 2.64
N VAL A 544 22.51 3.85 3.48
CA VAL A 544 22.58 2.42 3.15
C VAL A 544 21.32 1.74 3.65
N ASP A 545 20.63 1.03 2.77
CA ASP A 545 19.55 0.13 3.14
C ASP A 545 20.10 -1.28 3.27
N ALA A 546 19.76 -1.98 4.32
CA ALA A 546 20.33 -3.30 4.57
C ALA A 546 19.28 -4.33 5.00
N MET A 547 19.51 -5.55 4.55
CA MET A 547 18.73 -6.73 4.92
C MET A 547 19.04 -7.12 6.37
N CYS A 548 18.02 -7.25 7.20
CA CYS A 548 18.16 -7.70 8.59
C CYS A 548 16.96 -8.54 9.05
N ILE A 549 17.18 -9.35 10.08
CA ILE A 549 16.20 -10.31 10.59
C ILE A 549 15.66 -9.80 11.92
N PRO A 550 14.36 -9.47 12.02
CA PRO A 550 13.76 -9.01 13.27
C PRO A 550 13.53 -10.16 14.25
N THR A 551 13.48 -9.86 15.56
CA THR A 551 13.26 -10.87 16.63
C THR A 551 11.90 -11.57 16.55
N CYS A 552 10.96 -11.07 15.77
CA CYS A 552 9.67 -11.74 15.50
C CYS A 552 9.75 -12.81 14.40
N CYS A 553 10.92 -13.02 13.78
CA CYS A 553 11.18 -14.02 12.75
C CYS A 553 10.80 -15.43 13.20
N GLN A 554 10.21 -16.22 12.29
CA GLN A 554 9.84 -17.61 12.52
C GLN A 554 10.80 -18.59 11.86
N ASN A 555 11.50 -18.19 10.77
CA ASN A 555 12.36 -19.04 9.94
C ASN A 555 13.67 -18.33 9.62
N GLN A 556 14.55 -18.17 10.65
CA GLN A 556 15.82 -17.46 10.50
C GLN A 556 16.71 -18.06 9.40
N GLU A 557 16.86 -19.39 9.38
CA GLU A 557 17.69 -20.07 8.38
C GLU A 557 17.19 -19.82 6.95
N LEU A 558 15.88 -19.86 6.74
CA LEU A 558 15.27 -19.58 5.43
C LEU A 558 15.48 -18.11 5.02
N ALA A 559 15.38 -17.17 5.96
CA ALA A 559 15.66 -15.76 5.71
C ALA A 559 17.14 -15.52 5.33
N GLU A 560 18.07 -16.20 6.00
CA GLU A 560 19.51 -16.16 5.70
C GLU A 560 19.82 -16.75 4.31
N ILE A 561 19.15 -17.83 3.93
CA ILE A 561 19.26 -18.44 2.59
C ILE A 561 18.71 -17.46 1.52
N PHE A 562 17.60 -16.78 1.80
CA PHE A 562 17.06 -15.76 0.89
C PHE A 562 18.02 -14.57 0.75
N ILE A 563 18.61 -14.08 1.85
CA ILE A 563 19.65 -13.04 1.81
C ILE A 563 20.81 -13.51 0.92
N ASN A 564 21.24 -14.75 1.06
CA ASN A 564 22.33 -15.30 0.23
C ASN A 564 21.94 -15.34 -1.26
N PHE A 565 20.69 -15.69 -1.57
CA PHE A 565 20.19 -15.68 -2.95
C PHE A 565 20.16 -14.27 -3.54
N MET A 566 19.70 -13.28 -2.77
CA MET A 566 19.69 -11.86 -3.16
C MET A 566 21.09 -11.33 -3.49
N LEU A 567 22.12 -11.91 -2.89
CA LEU A 567 23.52 -11.58 -3.15
C LEU A 567 24.14 -12.39 -4.31
N SER A 568 23.41 -13.32 -4.92
CA SER A 568 23.92 -13.99 -6.14
C SER A 568 24.06 -12.98 -7.28
N ARG A 569 25.03 -13.21 -8.19
CA ARG A 569 25.29 -12.29 -9.30
C ARG A 569 24.01 -11.98 -10.08
N GLU A 570 23.26 -13.01 -10.48
CA GLU A 570 22.05 -12.88 -11.28
C GLU A 570 20.97 -12.04 -10.59
N ALA A 571 20.63 -12.36 -9.34
CA ALA A 571 19.61 -11.61 -8.59
C ALA A 571 20.08 -10.19 -8.23
N ALA A 572 21.36 -10.00 -7.90
CA ALA A 572 21.90 -8.71 -7.52
C ALA A 572 21.93 -7.73 -8.70
N ILE A 573 22.34 -8.19 -9.90
CA ILE A 573 22.34 -7.39 -11.13
C ILE A 573 20.89 -7.05 -11.50
N ALA A 574 20.00 -8.05 -11.59
CA ALA A 574 18.62 -7.81 -11.96
C ALA A 574 17.90 -6.82 -11.02
N ASN A 575 18.19 -6.88 -9.72
CA ASN A 575 17.67 -5.91 -8.77
C ASN A 575 18.25 -4.51 -8.99
N ALA A 576 19.56 -4.38 -9.17
CA ALA A 576 20.22 -3.08 -9.39
C ALA A 576 19.70 -2.38 -10.65
N GLU A 577 19.56 -3.11 -11.78
CA GLU A 577 18.99 -2.62 -13.02
C GLU A 577 17.53 -2.15 -12.86
N TYR A 578 16.73 -2.97 -12.17
CA TYR A 578 15.30 -2.69 -12.03
C TYR A 578 15.00 -1.50 -11.11
N ILE A 579 15.72 -1.41 -9.97
CA ILE A 579 15.45 -0.38 -8.95
C ILE A 579 16.23 0.91 -9.18
N TRP A 580 17.23 0.91 -10.06
CA TRP A 580 18.14 2.05 -10.32
C TRP A 580 18.89 2.53 -9.07
N TYR A 581 19.21 1.64 -8.14
CA TYR A 581 20.01 1.97 -6.97
C TYR A 581 21.34 1.22 -6.99
N ALA A 582 22.38 1.89 -6.53
CA ALA A 582 23.70 1.30 -6.47
C ALA A 582 23.73 0.09 -5.52
N SER A 583 24.37 -0.97 -5.96
CA SER A 583 24.57 -2.18 -5.19
C SER A 583 25.92 -2.17 -4.48
N PRO A 584 25.99 -2.52 -3.19
CA PRO A 584 27.27 -2.72 -2.49
C PRO A 584 27.96 -4.05 -2.85
N ASN A 585 27.39 -4.85 -3.75
CA ASN A 585 27.90 -6.15 -4.19
C ASN A 585 28.89 -5.97 -5.35
N SER A 586 30.15 -6.40 -5.17
CA SER A 586 31.21 -6.27 -6.19
C SER A 586 30.89 -7.00 -7.49
N GLN A 587 30.10 -8.07 -7.45
CA GLN A 587 29.66 -8.78 -8.66
C GLN A 587 28.73 -7.93 -9.56
N VAL A 588 28.21 -6.80 -9.05
CA VAL A 588 27.39 -5.86 -9.83
C VAL A 588 28.26 -4.75 -10.39
N PHE A 589 28.95 -3.97 -9.54
CA PHE A 589 29.70 -2.79 -9.98
C PHE A 589 31.04 -3.13 -10.68
N GLU A 590 31.48 -4.39 -10.72
CA GLU A 590 32.61 -4.90 -11.51
C GLU A 590 32.14 -5.65 -12.77
N ASP A 591 30.82 -5.74 -13.02
CA ASP A 591 30.27 -6.45 -14.17
C ASP A 591 30.29 -5.55 -15.41
N GLU A 592 31.03 -5.98 -16.45
CA GLU A 592 31.20 -5.18 -17.66
C GLU A 592 29.89 -5.00 -18.45
N GLU A 593 29.02 -6.02 -18.49
CA GLU A 593 27.73 -5.97 -19.19
C GLU A 593 26.77 -4.99 -18.49
N TYR A 594 26.67 -5.10 -17.15
CA TYR A 594 25.88 -4.16 -16.34
C TYR A 594 26.35 -2.71 -16.50
N MET A 595 27.68 -2.48 -16.47
CA MET A 595 28.22 -1.12 -16.63
C MET A 595 27.96 -0.53 -18.02
N ASP A 596 28.05 -1.37 -19.07
CA ASP A 596 27.77 -0.95 -20.45
C ASP A 596 26.25 -0.64 -20.63
N ASP A 597 25.38 -1.45 -20.09
CA ASP A 597 23.93 -1.28 -20.18
C ASP A 597 23.43 -0.04 -19.40
N MET A 598 24.00 0.22 -18.22
CA MET A 598 23.70 1.43 -17.43
C MET A 598 24.25 2.71 -18.07
N GLY A 599 25.39 2.64 -18.74
CA GLY A 599 26.07 3.76 -19.38
C GLY A 599 26.92 4.64 -18.44
N GLU A 600 27.87 5.37 -19.01
CA GLU A 600 28.86 6.16 -18.23
C GLU A 600 28.22 7.21 -17.32
N ASP A 601 27.19 7.91 -17.77
CA ASP A 601 26.54 8.98 -17.01
C ASP A 601 25.79 8.42 -15.80
N ALA A 602 25.09 7.31 -15.97
CA ALA A 602 24.39 6.65 -14.87
C ALA A 602 25.37 6.06 -13.85
N MET A 603 26.42 5.42 -14.33
CA MET A 603 27.48 4.88 -13.46
C MET A 603 28.15 5.99 -12.63
N ALA A 604 28.43 7.16 -13.22
CA ALA A 604 29.03 8.29 -12.50
C ALA A 604 28.11 8.86 -11.40
N ILE A 605 26.78 8.77 -11.60
CA ILE A 605 25.80 9.20 -10.62
C ILE A 605 25.57 8.13 -9.54
N LEU A 606 25.38 6.88 -9.92
CA LEU A 606 25.05 5.82 -8.96
C LEU A 606 26.25 5.35 -8.15
N TYR A 607 27.42 5.30 -8.77
CA TYR A 607 28.66 4.79 -8.19
C TYR A 607 29.74 5.88 -8.12
N PRO A 608 29.56 6.93 -7.26
CA PRO A 608 30.59 7.91 -7.04
C PRO A 608 31.87 7.25 -6.54
N GLU A 609 33.04 7.90 -6.78
CA GLU A 609 34.35 7.34 -6.42
C GLU A 609 34.38 6.73 -5.01
N MET A 610 34.69 5.42 -4.92
CA MET A 610 34.50 4.62 -3.71
C MET A 610 35.42 5.05 -2.54
N GLU A 611 36.61 5.59 -2.82
CA GLU A 611 37.50 6.12 -1.77
C GLU A 611 36.88 7.28 -0.99
N SER A 612 35.95 8.01 -1.60
CA SER A 612 35.26 9.14 -0.98
C SER A 612 33.94 8.75 -0.30
N PHE A 613 33.31 7.63 -0.69
CA PHE A 613 31.99 7.23 -0.15
C PHE A 613 32.05 7.01 1.36
N ARG A 614 32.96 6.21 1.87
CA ARG A 614 33.04 5.89 3.30
C ARG A 614 33.30 7.12 4.17
N GLU A 615 34.17 8.03 3.71
CA GLU A 615 34.45 9.27 4.42
C GLU A 615 33.22 10.19 4.45
N ALA A 616 32.58 10.37 3.30
CA ALA A 616 31.36 11.16 3.17
C ALA A 616 30.20 10.54 3.98
N TYR A 617 30.02 9.24 3.91
CA TYR A 617 29.01 8.53 4.70
C TYR A 617 29.24 8.69 6.20
N ASN A 618 30.47 8.50 6.68
CA ASN A 618 30.78 8.67 8.10
C ASN A 618 30.53 10.11 8.60
N THR A 619 30.67 11.08 7.71
CA THR A 619 30.51 12.50 8.02
C THR A 619 29.06 12.97 7.92
N TYR A 620 28.33 12.52 6.90
CA TYR A 620 27.04 13.10 6.50
C TYR A 620 25.84 12.20 6.67
N ALA A 621 25.99 10.86 6.85
CA ALA A 621 24.86 9.96 7.04
C ALA A 621 24.03 10.33 8.28
N TYR A 622 22.72 10.18 8.17
CA TYR A 622 21.84 10.34 9.33
C TYR A 622 22.12 9.25 10.36
N ARG A 623 22.08 9.62 11.64
CA ARG A 623 22.22 8.68 12.75
C ARG A 623 20.94 8.63 13.57
N ASN A 624 20.77 7.56 14.33
CA ASN A 624 19.68 7.49 15.28
C ASN A 624 19.84 8.59 16.33
N LEU A 625 18.84 9.45 16.44
CA LEU A 625 18.80 10.53 17.44
C LEU A 625 18.09 10.04 18.70
N ASP A 626 18.42 10.64 19.83
CA ASP A 626 17.72 10.32 21.08
C ASP A 626 16.23 10.74 21.02
N PRO A 627 15.35 10.09 21.81
CA PRO A 627 13.91 10.34 21.76
C PRO A 627 13.49 11.78 22.05
N ASP A 628 14.22 12.51 22.89
CA ASP A 628 13.91 13.90 23.24
C ASP A 628 14.21 14.85 22.07
N THR A 629 15.32 14.61 21.38
CA THR A 629 15.68 15.34 20.15
C THR A 629 14.69 15.03 19.03
N LEU A 630 14.31 13.75 18.83
CA LEU A 630 13.30 13.38 17.83
C LEU A 630 11.94 14.02 18.11
N ALA A 631 11.49 14.02 19.36
CA ALA A 631 10.24 14.67 19.75
C ALA A 631 10.29 16.18 19.48
N TYR A 632 11.43 16.81 19.73
CA TYR A 632 11.64 18.24 19.46
C TYR A 632 11.57 18.55 17.97
N ILE A 633 12.29 17.80 17.15
CA ILE A 633 12.29 17.94 15.68
C ILE A 633 10.88 17.77 15.12
N ASN A 634 10.15 16.76 15.60
CA ASN A 634 8.78 16.51 15.14
C ASN A 634 7.83 17.66 15.51
N ALA A 635 8.01 18.30 16.68
CA ALA A 635 7.24 19.49 17.05
C ALA A 635 7.52 20.67 16.12
N LEU A 636 8.80 20.96 15.84
CA LEU A 636 9.20 22.00 14.87
C LEU A 636 8.66 21.69 13.47
N TRP A 637 8.67 20.40 13.07
CA TRP A 637 8.17 19.98 11.76
C TRP A 637 6.68 20.24 11.58
N GLU A 638 5.88 20.01 12.63
CA GLU A 638 4.45 20.36 12.59
C GLU A 638 4.23 21.87 12.38
N GLU A 639 5.05 22.72 13.00
CA GLU A 639 4.99 24.18 12.79
C GLU A 639 5.37 24.58 11.36
N ILE A 640 6.43 23.98 10.80
CA ILE A 640 6.91 24.25 9.44
C ILE A 640 5.86 23.88 8.38
N LYS A 641 5.13 22.77 8.58
CA LYS A 641 4.08 22.34 7.63
C LYS A 641 2.86 23.26 7.60
N ILE A 642 2.61 23.99 8.66
CA ILE A 642 1.44 24.89 8.80
C ILE A 642 1.76 26.31 8.33
N GLY A 643 3.00 26.76 8.48
CA GLY A 643 3.48 28.10 8.07
C GLY A 643 3.83 28.17 6.62
#